data_ca0676c41ad5948beecfaf3f346827cf
#
_entry.id   ca0676c41ad5948beecfaf3f346827cf
#
_cell.length_a   1.000
_cell.length_b   1.000
_cell.length_c   1.000
_cell.angle_alpha   90.00
_cell.angle_beta   90.00
_cell.angle_gamma   90.00
#
_symmetry.space_group_name_H-M   'P 1'
#
loop_
_entity.id
_entity.type
_entity.pdbx_description
1 polymer ?
#
loop_
_entity_poly.entity_id
_entity_poly.type
_entity_poly.pdbx_seq_one_letter_code
_entity_poly.pdbx_strand_id
1 'polypeptide(L)'
;MKTLTVSLLSALCLAAPAWAGQHSPADSVRHLEAVEVTARLRQEQGINPLGVPAKKLPLTISSLADSTLSLRAITQVKDALRFVPAVQMKSTFGAFREISVRGFYNTVYMVDGVRDERSTLNSYPLGDLYNVDQIEVLKGPASVLYGYAATGGVVNVTRRVPTEKFFLGAHVRGGSLGYFDLGANVGGKITDDLHFYAGGFLSGGKQWRSTNDKNRSLFASLSYTKGIHNLILRLEGRNDFYGTDTGLPPVMEADMYRVSDDKLYLKKGELLPGLKREWRYNDASDFMYNRAYNGSLKYTLSLPSGWKLSDYVSYAYDDIDYFSTEELTYPTSATAGTKYGYYTKDEDGNKTYYDLDHVQFTYPLRFEHIAKTLQNTLDLSGSFFLGSVKNNLRFAYSTTYMQRTTYTGYKGTDVQGGGRTFNSDGDAITYSENTTYNPSFNGHIKTTLSKASPQHTWVHGFALSNVFEFSEKIKAMAAIRYDHYSYRHTPGLAIKDGKHSYDDIARDKYNKSSDDAISYRLGLVYQPTEALSFYTSLGSFYIPDKTTTLDTNRQRFYDKDGKLITGRRGGAYFDPQSGYQFEVGTRYTLSDVLQLNLSAYHIRRNNEIEYTVVTEQEGGKPKHYSIKAQVGATEGSGFETDLTYRPVAGLELVAGYSYTDIHVADAKETAVTKLLNLHNGTPMSWVPRKQFFTYGNYAFQRGALRNLSLNYSLSYRDAMYYNVAQSLTFPAYTQLDLGASYRLPAGFGIAVQVRNVLNAKNYTSVLNGTQLFPNEPTNALVTLSYKL
;
A
#
# COMPACT_ATOMS: atom_id res chain seq x y z
N MET A 1 -21.95 -26.44 4.55
CA MET A 1 -21.75 -25.11 3.97
C MET A 1 -21.99 -25.02 2.45
N LYS A 2 -22.23 -26.10 1.71
CA LYS A 2 -22.52 -26.06 0.24
C LYS A 2 -23.99 -25.78 -0.11
N THR A 3 -24.90 -25.86 0.83
CA THR A 3 -26.35 -25.72 0.61
C THR A 3 -26.93 -24.33 0.94
N LEU A 4 -26.21 -23.47 1.63
CA LEU A 4 -26.69 -22.11 1.95
C LEU A 4 -26.45 -21.06 0.84
N THR A 5 -25.49 -21.30 -0.04
CA THR A 5 -25.11 -20.32 -1.09
C THR A 5 -26.09 -20.31 -2.28
N VAL A 6 -26.81 -21.41 -2.51
CA VAL A 6 -27.75 -21.52 -3.64
C VAL A 6 -29.13 -20.92 -3.29
N SER A 7 -29.51 -20.96 -2.00
CA SER A 7 -30.81 -20.45 -1.56
C SER A 7 -30.91 -18.93 -1.48
N LEU A 8 -29.81 -18.21 -1.33
CA LEU A 8 -29.80 -16.73 -1.34
C LEU A 8 -29.87 -16.13 -2.75
N LEU A 9 -29.31 -16.79 -3.75
CA LEU A 9 -29.41 -16.34 -5.15
C LEU A 9 -30.84 -16.56 -5.73
N SER A 10 -31.52 -17.61 -5.33
CA SER A 10 -32.88 -17.88 -5.80
C SER A 10 -33.93 -16.95 -5.19
N ALA A 11 -33.71 -16.41 -3.98
CA ALA A 11 -34.61 -15.43 -3.34
C ALA A 11 -34.50 -14.02 -3.95
N LEU A 12 -33.35 -13.66 -4.53
CA LEU A 12 -33.12 -12.36 -5.20
C LEU A 12 -33.75 -12.27 -6.61
N CYS A 13 -33.97 -13.42 -7.28
CA CYS A 13 -34.55 -13.44 -8.62
C CYS A 13 -36.08 -13.40 -8.65
N LEU A 14 -36.77 -13.57 -7.54
CA LEU A 14 -38.28 -13.68 -7.50
C LEU A 14 -38.97 -12.39 -7.04
N ALA A 15 -38.26 -11.32 -6.72
CA ALA A 15 -38.82 -10.06 -6.22
C ALA A 15 -38.92 -8.91 -7.25
N ALA A 16 -38.67 -9.16 -8.51
CA ALA A 16 -38.71 -8.13 -9.54
C ALA A 16 -39.72 -8.40 -10.65
N PRO A 17 -41.01 -8.13 -10.45
CA PRO A 17 -41.72 -7.34 -11.42
C PRO A 17 -42.88 -6.51 -10.81
N ALA A 18 -42.71 -5.32 -10.40
CA ALA A 18 -43.82 -4.40 -10.18
C ALA A 18 -43.47 -2.87 -10.14
N TRP A 19 -42.24 -2.45 -10.47
CA TRP A 19 -41.92 -1.02 -10.43
C TRP A 19 -41.16 -0.52 -11.68
N ALA A 20 -41.67 -0.81 -12.86
CA ALA A 20 -41.28 -0.16 -14.09
C ALA A 20 -42.05 1.16 -14.24
N GLY A 21 -41.62 2.20 -13.54
CA GLY A 21 -42.05 3.58 -13.77
C GLY A 21 -41.35 4.13 -15.02
N GLN A 22 -42.12 4.77 -15.92
CA GLN A 22 -41.64 5.40 -17.15
C GLN A 22 -40.60 6.48 -16.86
N HIS A 23 -39.40 6.31 -17.39
CA HIS A 23 -38.35 7.34 -17.34
C HIS A 23 -38.29 8.17 -18.63
N SER A 24 -38.40 9.51 -18.44
CA SER A 24 -38.32 10.53 -19.47
C SER A 24 -36.89 10.79 -19.91
N PRO A 25 -36.64 11.20 -21.17
CA PRO A 25 -35.28 11.42 -21.71
C PRO A 25 -34.47 12.59 -21.12
N ALA A 26 -35.04 13.33 -20.17
CA ALA A 26 -34.38 14.43 -19.46
C ALA A 26 -33.33 13.99 -18.39
N ASP A 27 -33.21 12.69 -18.10
CA ASP A 27 -32.37 12.17 -17.00
C ASP A 27 -30.88 12.10 -17.30
N SER A 28 -30.45 12.21 -18.55
CA SER A 28 -29.04 12.11 -18.91
C SER A 28 -28.19 13.33 -18.50
N VAL A 29 -28.80 14.50 -18.42
CA VAL A 29 -28.15 15.74 -17.93
C VAL A 29 -28.11 15.76 -16.41
N ARG A 30 -29.16 15.28 -15.76
CA ARG A 30 -29.24 15.16 -14.29
C ARG A 30 -28.26 14.12 -13.70
N HIS A 31 -27.82 13.13 -14.49
CA HIS A 31 -26.81 12.18 -14.03
C HIS A 31 -25.40 12.81 -13.89
N LEU A 32 -25.05 13.79 -14.70
CA LEU A 32 -23.83 14.56 -14.52
C LEU A 32 -23.92 15.48 -13.30
N GLU A 33 -25.06 16.14 -13.08
CA GLU A 33 -25.30 16.98 -11.88
C GLU A 33 -25.30 16.15 -10.58
N ALA A 34 -25.88 14.95 -10.59
CA ALA A 34 -25.86 14.04 -9.43
C ALA A 34 -24.47 13.52 -9.12
N VAL A 35 -23.62 13.29 -10.14
CA VAL A 35 -22.21 12.94 -9.99
C VAL A 35 -21.41 14.13 -9.40
N GLU A 36 -21.72 15.37 -9.80
CA GLU A 36 -21.08 16.57 -9.27
C GLU A 36 -21.46 16.83 -7.80
N VAL A 37 -22.73 16.73 -7.46
CA VAL A 37 -23.18 16.90 -6.05
C VAL A 37 -22.58 15.83 -5.17
N THR A 38 -22.52 14.60 -5.63
CA THR A 38 -21.90 13.50 -4.89
C THR A 38 -20.37 13.72 -4.78
N ALA A 39 -19.71 14.27 -5.79
CA ALA A 39 -18.29 14.61 -5.74
C ALA A 39 -17.98 15.74 -4.73
N ARG A 40 -18.87 16.74 -4.61
CA ARG A 40 -18.73 17.79 -3.58
C ARG A 40 -18.94 17.26 -2.17
N LEU A 41 -19.93 16.42 -1.95
CA LEU A 41 -20.16 15.75 -0.65
C LEU A 41 -19.00 14.81 -0.28
N ARG A 42 -18.39 14.17 -1.26
CA ARG A 42 -17.18 13.32 -1.09
C ARG A 42 -15.95 14.10 -0.64
N GLN A 43 -15.76 15.32 -1.16
CA GLN A 43 -14.66 16.21 -0.71
C GLN A 43 -14.78 16.60 0.76
N GLU A 44 -15.99 16.66 1.31
CA GLU A 44 -16.24 17.01 2.71
C GLU A 44 -16.03 15.82 3.67
N GLN A 45 -16.05 14.58 3.19
CA GLN A 45 -15.92 13.36 4.00
C GLN A 45 -14.57 12.64 3.85
N GLY A 46 -13.72 13.11 2.93
CA GLY A 46 -12.45 12.47 2.58
C GLY A 46 -11.31 12.74 3.56
N ILE A 47 -10.11 12.71 2.99
CA ILE A 47 -8.82 12.90 3.69
C ILE A 47 -8.66 14.29 4.36
N ASN A 48 -9.60 15.21 4.20
CA ASN A 48 -9.55 16.54 4.78
C ASN A 48 -10.45 16.66 6.02
N PRO A 49 -9.91 16.54 7.23
CA PRO A 49 -10.72 16.56 8.46
C PRO A 49 -11.12 17.97 8.90
N LEU A 50 -10.68 19.02 8.20
CA LEU A 50 -10.88 20.41 8.63
C LEU A 50 -12.24 21.00 8.20
N GLY A 51 -13.00 20.29 7.36
CA GLY A 51 -14.29 20.77 6.85
C GLY A 51 -14.23 22.02 5.96
N VAL A 52 -13.01 22.43 5.59
CA VAL A 52 -12.75 23.58 4.72
C VAL A 52 -12.41 23.08 3.32
N PRO A 53 -12.96 23.63 2.24
CA PRO A 53 -12.64 23.20 0.88
C PRO A 53 -11.13 23.14 0.62
N ALA A 54 -10.66 22.08 -0.07
CA ALA A 54 -9.23 21.85 -0.32
C ALA A 54 -8.54 23.05 -0.99
N LYS A 55 -9.25 23.83 -1.84
CA LYS A 55 -8.71 25.04 -2.46
C LYS A 55 -8.32 26.15 -1.48
N LYS A 56 -8.86 26.13 -0.26
CA LYS A 56 -8.56 27.07 0.83
C LYS A 56 -7.47 26.57 1.77
N LEU A 57 -6.93 25.37 1.54
CA LEU A 57 -5.94 24.74 2.41
C LEU A 57 -4.56 24.67 1.75
N PRO A 58 -3.47 24.85 2.51
CA PRO A 58 -2.11 24.70 2.01
C PRO A 58 -1.68 23.22 2.01
N LEU A 59 -2.45 22.36 1.31
CA LEU A 59 -2.28 20.90 1.28
C LEU A 59 -2.34 20.40 -0.15
N THR A 60 -1.45 19.51 -0.58
CA THR A 60 -1.52 18.82 -1.88
C THR A 60 -2.26 17.51 -1.75
N ILE A 61 -3.41 17.40 -2.40
CA ILE A 61 -4.26 16.20 -2.38
C ILE A 61 -4.55 15.81 -3.84
N SER A 62 -4.26 14.54 -4.18
CA SER A 62 -4.70 13.90 -5.43
C SER A 62 -5.83 12.92 -5.13
N SER A 63 -6.82 12.81 -6.01
CA SER A 63 -8.02 11.99 -5.79
C SER A 63 -8.34 11.15 -7.02
N LEU A 64 -8.72 9.90 -6.81
CA LEU A 64 -9.20 8.95 -7.83
C LEU A 64 -10.60 8.48 -7.45
N ALA A 65 -11.59 8.84 -8.24
CA ALA A 65 -12.99 8.45 -8.01
C ALA A 65 -13.27 7.02 -8.50
N ASP A 66 -14.30 6.38 -7.93
CA ASP A 66 -14.83 5.08 -8.37
C ASP A 66 -15.08 5.00 -9.88
N SER A 67 -15.61 6.05 -10.49
CA SER A 67 -15.83 6.08 -11.95
C SER A 67 -14.55 5.87 -12.76
N THR A 68 -13.42 6.43 -12.30
CA THR A 68 -12.09 6.22 -12.90
C THR A 68 -11.61 4.78 -12.70
N LEU A 69 -11.83 4.21 -11.51
CA LEU A 69 -11.42 2.85 -11.17
C LEU A 69 -12.23 1.81 -11.93
N SER A 70 -13.55 1.94 -11.92
CA SER A 70 -14.49 1.03 -12.56
C SER A 70 -14.34 1.01 -14.09
N LEU A 71 -14.18 2.18 -14.72
CA LEU A 71 -14.03 2.31 -16.17
C LEU A 71 -12.77 1.58 -16.69
N ARG A 72 -11.73 1.49 -15.87
CA ARG A 72 -10.44 0.85 -16.20
C ARG A 72 -10.29 -0.55 -15.61
N ALA A 73 -11.37 -1.09 -15.06
CA ALA A 73 -11.39 -2.39 -14.40
C ALA A 73 -10.32 -2.53 -13.29
N ILE A 74 -10.06 -1.44 -12.56
CA ILE A 74 -9.08 -1.42 -11.46
C ILE A 74 -9.74 -1.97 -10.21
N THR A 75 -9.19 -3.06 -9.68
CA THR A 75 -9.71 -3.76 -8.50
C THR A 75 -8.74 -3.77 -7.32
N GLN A 76 -7.51 -3.32 -7.53
CA GLN A 76 -6.46 -3.30 -6.50
C GLN A 76 -5.84 -1.92 -6.34
N VAL A 77 -5.46 -1.58 -5.10
CA VAL A 77 -4.83 -0.29 -4.76
C VAL A 77 -3.55 -0.06 -5.57
N LYS A 78 -2.74 -1.10 -5.81
CA LYS A 78 -1.49 -0.99 -6.59
C LYS A 78 -1.71 -0.43 -8.00
N ASP A 79 -2.82 -0.84 -8.64
CA ASP A 79 -3.13 -0.42 -10.02
C ASP A 79 -3.72 1.00 -10.05
N ALA A 80 -4.37 1.43 -8.97
CA ALA A 80 -4.89 2.77 -8.82
C ALA A 80 -3.76 3.80 -8.59
N LEU A 81 -2.82 3.49 -7.69
CA LEU A 81 -1.79 4.43 -7.28
C LEU A 81 -0.80 4.81 -8.40
N ARG A 82 -0.71 4.04 -9.48
CA ARG A 82 0.09 4.42 -10.66
C ARG A 82 -0.42 5.69 -11.37
N PHE A 83 -1.64 6.14 -11.05
CA PHE A 83 -2.26 7.38 -11.54
C PHE A 83 -2.20 8.52 -10.52
N VAL A 84 -1.25 8.48 -9.62
CA VAL A 84 -0.98 9.55 -8.66
C VAL A 84 0.50 9.93 -8.75
N PRO A 85 0.85 11.21 -9.04
CA PRO A 85 2.24 11.63 -9.17
C PRO A 85 3.03 11.40 -7.88
N ALA A 86 4.31 11.04 -8.00
CA ALA A 86 5.24 10.79 -6.91
C ALA A 86 4.77 9.70 -5.92
N VAL A 87 3.90 8.78 -6.34
CA VAL A 87 3.47 7.64 -5.56
C VAL A 87 3.94 6.35 -6.22
N GLN A 88 4.44 5.44 -5.40
CA GLN A 88 4.82 4.10 -5.82
C GLN A 88 4.32 3.06 -4.84
N MET A 89 4.07 1.88 -5.36
CA MET A 89 3.76 0.73 -4.55
C MET A 89 4.56 -0.46 -5.04
N LYS A 90 5.38 -1.04 -4.19
CA LYS A 90 6.01 -2.33 -4.43
C LYS A 90 5.20 -3.44 -3.78
N SER A 91 5.27 -4.62 -4.38
CA SER A 91 4.60 -5.81 -3.90
C SER A 91 5.61 -6.94 -3.87
N THR A 92 5.74 -7.61 -2.73
CA THR A 92 6.59 -8.77 -2.55
C THR A 92 5.74 -9.99 -2.17
N PHE A 93 6.24 -11.16 -2.49
CA PHE A 93 5.58 -12.44 -2.18
C PHE A 93 4.12 -12.54 -2.62
N GLY A 94 3.74 -11.80 -3.66
CA GLY A 94 2.39 -11.79 -4.22
C GLY A 94 1.40 -10.86 -3.51
N ALA A 95 1.49 -10.64 -2.20
CA ALA A 95 0.48 -9.93 -1.43
C ALA A 95 0.98 -8.80 -0.52
N PHE A 96 2.23 -8.84 -0.08
CA PHE A 96 2.78 -7.80 0.79
C PHE A 96 2.93 -6.50 0.03
N ARG A 97 2.58 -5.40 0.69
CA ARG A 97 2.47 -4.09 0.04
C ARG A 97 3.23 -3.04 0.82
N GLU A 98 3.98 -2.25 0.10
CA GLU A 98 4.71 -1.12 0.65
C GLU A 98 4.51 0.09 -0.26
N ILE A 99 3.96 1.17 0.30
CA ILE A 99 3.64 2.40 -0.43
C ILE A 99 4.67 3.47 -0.09
N SER A 100 5.21 4.11 -1.11
CA SER A 100 6.02 5.32 -0.95
C SER A 100 5.33 6.52 -1.59
N VAL A 101 5.43 7.66 -0.94
CA VAL A 101 5.01 8.96 -1.44
C VAL A 101 6.21 9.89 -1.39
N ARG A 102 6.54 10.55 -2.51
CA ARG A 102 7.71 11.42 -2.63
C ARG A 102 9.02 10.73 -2.23
N GLY A 103 9.14 9.42 -2.53
CA GLY A 103 10.32 8.61 -2.20
C GLY A 103 10.41 8.08 -0.76
N PHE A 104 9.45 8.41 0.11
CA PHE A 104 9.44 7.96 1.51
C PHE A 104 8.41 6.85 1.74
N TYR A 105 8.85 5.72 2.28
CA TYR A 105 8.04 4.52 2.50
C TYR A 105 7.14 4.57 3.75
N ASN A 106 7.41 5.45 4.70
CA ASN A 106 6.56 5.62 5.88
C ASN A 106 5.27 6.38 5.50
N THR A 107 4.44 5.72 4.69
CA THR A 107 3.14 6.23 4.24
C THR A 107 2.05 5.62 5.11
N VAL A 108 1.17 6.45 5.63
CA VAL A 108 0.01 6.00 6.41
C VAL A 108 -1.10 5.59 5.46
N TYR A 109 -1.62 4.39 5.64
CA TYR A 109 -2.84 3.93 4.97
C TYR A 109 -4.03 4.15 5.88
N MET A 110 -5.11 4.69 5.32
CA MET A 110 -6.32 5.03 6.05
C MET A 110 -7.57 4.46 5.38
N VAL A 111 -8.58 4.21 6.18
CA VAL A 111 -9.92 3.83 5.74
C VAL A 111 -10.92 4.81 6.36
N ASP A 112 -11.72 5.47 5.54
CA ASP A 112 -12.71 6.47 5.96
C ASP A 112 -12.14 7.62 6.82
N GLY A 113 -10.93 8.06 6.52
CA GLY A 113 -10.25 9.12 7.26
C GLY A 113 -9.64 8.71 8.58
N VAL A 114 -9.64 7.41 8.91
CA VAL A 114 -9.06 6.86 10.13
C VAL A 114 -7.91 5.93 9.79
N ARG A 115 -6.80 6.08 10.49
CA ARG A 115 -5.58 5.33 10.27
C ARG A 115 -5.81 3.83 10.47
N ASP A 116 -5.40 3.03 9.50
CA ASP A 116 -5.33 1.59 9.63
C ASP A 116 -3.95 1.17 10.17
N GLU A 117 -3.87 0.93 11.47
CA GLU A 117 -2.61 0.55 12.12
C GLU A 117 -2.04 -0.78 11.61
N ARG A 118 -2.86 -1.63 11.00
CA ARG A 118 -2.41 -2.88 10.38
C ARG A 118 -1.45 -2.60 9.23
N SER A 119 -1.62 -1.47 8.54
CA SER A 119 -0.76 -1.05 7.45
C SER A 119 0.69 -0.74 7.87
N THR A 120 0.96 -0.59 9.18
CA THR A 120 2.33 -0.50 9.70
C THR A 120 3.07 -1.84 9.70
N LEU A 121 2.37 -2.91 9.34
CA LEU A 121 2.90 -4.25 9.20
C LEU A 121 3.17 -4.50 7.71
N ASN A 122 4.42 -4.66 7.32
CA ASN A 122 4.79 -4.89 5.91
C ASN A 122 4.11 -6.13 5.29
N SER A 123 3.62 -7.04 6.11
CA SER A 123 2.92 -8.25 5.70
C SER A 123 1.40 -8.09 5.53
N TYR A 124 0.85 -6.87 5.66
CA TYR A 124 -0.59 -6.63 5.52
C TYR A 124 -1.01 -6.48 4.05
N PRO A 125 -1.90 -7.34 3.53
CA PRO A 125 -2.46 -7.17 2.19
C PRO A 125 -3.54 -6.09 2.18
N LEU A 126 -3.46 -5.18 1.23
CA LEU A 126 -4.51 -4.19 1.00
C LEU A 126 -5.68 -4.85 0.27
N GLY A 127 -6.91 -4.54 0.69
CA GLY A 127 -8.13 -5.10 0.15
C GLY A 127 -8.42 -4.81 -1.32
N ASP A 128 -9.51 -5.45 -1.80
CA ASP A 128 -10.13 -5.08 -3.06
C ASP A 128 -10.78 -3.69 -2.98
N LEU A 129 -11.02 -3.08 -4.13
CA LEU A 129 -11.60 -1.74 -4.25
C LEU A 129 -13.11 -1.75 -4.53
N TYR A 130 -13.80 -2.88 -4.43
CA TYR A 130 -15.20 -2.97 -4.82
C TYR A 130 -16.13 -2.14 -3.92
N ASN A 131 -15.86 -2.09 -2.61
CA ASN A 131 -16.58 -1.25 -1.65
C ASN A 131 -16.02 0.18 -1.56
N VAL A 132 -15.17 0.60 -2.49
CA VAL A 132 -14.49 1.90 -2.43
C VAL A 132 -15.19 2.91 -3.32
N ASP A 133 -15.38 4.12 -2.80
CA ASP A 133 -15.93 5.27 -3.49
C ASP A 133 -14.86 6.17 -4.09
N GLN A 134 -13.77 6.37 -3.35
CA GLN A 134 -12.60 7.11 -3.84
C GLN A 134 -11.33 6.72 -3.09
N ILE A 135 -10.19 6.96 -3.75
CA ILE A 135 -8.87 6.93 -3.15
C ILE A 135 -8.32 8.35 -3.17
N GLU A 136 -7.83 8.81 -2.04
CA GLU A 136 -7.20 10.12 -1.91
C GLU A 136 -5.77 9.97 -1.40
N VAL A 137 -4.87 10.79 -1.90
CA VAL A 137 -3.49 10.84 -1.44
C VAL A 137 -3.16 12.26 -1.01
N LEU A 138 -2.98 12.45 0.29
CA LEU A 138 -2.42 13.67 0.87
C LEU A 138 -0.89 13.53 0.84
N LYS A 139 -0.22 14.41 0.14
CA LYS A 139 1.22 14.37 -0.07
C LYS A 139 1.97 15.24 0.94
N GLY A 140 3.13 14.76 1.37
CA GLY A 140 3.96 15.37 2.39
C GLY A 140 3.52 15.08 3.82
N PRO A 141 4.28 15.57 4.82
CA PRO A 141 4.05 15.28 6.23
C PRO A 141 2.63 15.57 6.66
N ALA A 142 1.95 14.57 7.17
CA ALA A 142 0.57 14.67 7.63
C ALA A 142 0.42 14.29 9.11
N SER A 143 1.54 14.21 9.85
CA SER A 143 1.54 13.77 11.25
C SER A 143 0.69 14.66 12.15
N VAL A 144 0.61 15.96 11.88
CA VAL A 144 -0.25 16.88 12.64
C VAL A 144 -1.74 16.55 12.51
N LEU A 145 -2.17 15.95 11.40
CA LEU A 145 -3.58 15.60 11.17
C LEU A 145 -3.89 14.16 11.58
N TYR A 146 -2.94 13.24 11.37
CA TYR A 146 -3.18 11.79 11.44
C TYR A 146 -2.20 11.01 12.33
N GLY A 147 -1.34 11.71 13.09
CA GLY A 147 -0.39 11.10 14.01
C GLY A 147 0.90 10.62 13.37
N TYR A 148 1.69 9.92 14.14
CA TYR A 148 3.06 9.51 13.84
C TYR A 148 3.26 8.80 12.49
N ALA A 149 4.52 8.79 12.00
CA ALA A 149 4.98 8.07 10.80
C ALA A 149 4.32 8.46 9.45
N ALA A 150 3.70 9.64 9.36
CA ALA A 150 3.18 10.16 8.09
C ALA A 150 4.22 11.06 7.41
N THR A 151 5.34 10.48 6.97
CA THR A 151 6.47 11.24 6.39
C THR A 151 6.20 11.69 4.96
N GLY A 152 6.05 10.74 4.04
CA GLY A 152 5.79 11.02 2.61
C GLY A 152 4.37 11.46 2.36
N GLY A 153 3.41 10.94 3.13
CA GLY A 153 2.01 11.25 2.98
C GLY A 153 1.06 10.22 3.58
N VAL A 154 -0.18 10.35 3.17
CA VAL A 154 -1.29 9.47 3.58
C VAL A 154 -2.07 9.03 2.35
N VAL A 155 -2.37 7.74 2.27
CA VAL A 155 -3.31 7.17 1.30
C VAL A 155 -4.60 6.82 2.02
N ASN A 156 -5.70 7.46 1.68
CA ASN A 156 -7.02 7.22 2.25
C ASN A 156 -7.93 6.53 1.24
N VAL A 157 -8.57 5.47 1.69
CA VAL A 157 -9.63 4.78 0.95
C VAL A 157 -10.96 5.09 1.61
N THR A 158 -11.84 5.78 0.90
CA THR A 158 -13.18 6.09 1.39
C THR A 158 -14.16 5.04 0.88
N ARG A 159 -14.85 4.36 1.80
CA ARG A 159 -15.86 3.35 1.47
C ARG A 159 -17.18 4.00 1.08
N ARG A 160 -17.96 3.27 0.29
CA ARG A 160 -19.30 3.71 -0.13
C ARG A 160 -20.21 3.93 1.07
N VAL A 161 -21.10 4.89 0.94
CA VAL A 161 -22.10 5.23 1.96
C VAL A 161 -23.52 4.90 1.45
N PRO A 162 -24.48 4.59 2.36
CA PRO A 162 -25.88 4.47 2.01
C PRO A 162 -26.42 5.72 1.32
N THR A 163 -27.30 5.53 0.34
CA THR A 163 -27.93 6.59 -0.44
C THR A 163 -29.47 6.51 -0.31
N GLU A 164 -30.16 7.63 -0.54
CA GLU A 164 -31.64 7.67 -0.52
C GLU A 164 -32.25 6.87 -1.67
N LYS A 165 -31.66 6.98 -2.88
CA LYS A 165 -32.18 6.31 -4.07
C LYS A 165 -31.83 4.84 -4.03
N PHE A 166 -32.85 4.01 -4.30
CA PHE A 166 -32.65 2.59 -4.50
C PHE A 166 -31.74 2.36 -5.72
N PHE A 167 -30.80 1.47 -5.59
CA PHE A 167 -30.01 0.95 -6.70
C PHE A 167 -29.65 -0.52 -6.48
N LEU A 168 -29.43 -1.21 -7.59
CA LEU A 168 -28.87 -2.55 -7.64
C LEU A 168 -27.77 -2.56 -8.68
N GLY A 169 -26.57 -2.96 -8.30
CA GLY A 169 -25.44 -3.12 -9.19
C GLY A 169 -24.90 -4.54 -9.14
N ALA A 170 -24.54 -5.10 -10.28
CA ALA A 170 -23.84 -6.37 -10.36
C ALA A 170 -22.89 -6.40 -11.56
N HIS A 171 -21.82 -7.18 -11.48
CA HIS A 171 -20.98 -7.45 -12.63
C HIS A 171 -20.36 -8.85 -12.52
N VAL A 172 -20.03 -9.41 -13.69
CA VAL A 172 -19.14 -10.55 -13.86
C VAL A 172 -18.04 -10.16 -14.82
N ARG A 173 -16.81 -10.55 -14.51
CA ARG A 173 -15.63 -10.28 -15.34
C ARG A 173 -14.79 -11.53 -15.52
N GLY A 174 -14.31 -11.74 -16.74
CA GLY A 174 -13.34 -12.77 -17.09
C GLY A 174 -12.09 -12.18 -17.72
N GLY A 175 -10.93 -12.81 -17.48
CA GLY A 175 -9.64 -12.36 -17.99
C GLY A 175 -8.84 -13.45 -18.70
N SER A 176 -8.04 -13.05 -19.68
CA SER A 176 -7.25 -13.96 -20.53
C SER A 176 -6.17 -14.74 -19.75
N LEU A 177 -5.74 -14.27 -18.58
CA LEU A 177 -4.77 -14.95 -17.73
C LEU A 177 -5.43 -15.90 -16.70
N GLY A 178 -6.66 -16.36 -16.98
CA GLY A 178 -7.41 -17.23 -16.09
C GLY A 178 -7.95 -16.52 -14.85
N TYR A 179 -8.15 -15.21 -14.92
CA TYR A 179 -8.77 -14.38 -13.90
C TYR A 179 -10.28 -14.34 -14.05
N PHE A 180 -11.02 -14.33 -12.96
CA PHE A 180 -12.43 -13.96 -12.95
C PHE A 180 -12.77 -13.17 -11.67
N ASP A 181 -13.80 -12.33 -11.75
CA ASP A 181 -14.44 -11.72 -10.59
C ASP A 181 -15.96 -11.57 -10.78
N LEU A 182 -16.62 -11.46 -9.63
CA LEU A 182 -18.05 -11.23 -9.51
C LEU A 182 -18.28 -10.25 -8.36
N GLY A 183 -19.06 -9.21 -8.60
CA GLY A 183 -19.47 -8.27 -7.57
C GLY A 183 -20.97 -7.98 -7.67
N ALA A 184 -21.61 -7.81 -6.51
CA ALA A 184 -22.99 -7.35 -6.42
C ALA A 184 -23.15 -6.40 -5.23
N ASN A 185 -23.98 -5.36 -5.41
CA ASN A 185 -24.29 -4.42 -4.36
C ASN A 185 -25.72 -3.89 -4.51
N VAL A 186 -26.31 -3.53 -3.38
CA VAL A 186 -27.66 -2.99 -3.30
C VAL A 186 -27.71 -1.92 -2.22
N GLY A 187 -28.50 -0.89 -2.43
CA GLY A 187 -28.69 0.16 -1.45
C GLY A 187 -29.94 0.96 -1.70
N GLY A 188 -30.28 1.80 -0.74
CA GLY A 188 -31.46 2.65 -0.81
C GLY A 188 -32.03 3.01 0.57
N LYS A 189 -33.17 3.64 0.59
CA LYS A 189 -33.85 4.00 1.84
C LYS A 189 -34.67 2.85 2.38
N ILE A 190 -34.65 2.67 3.69
CA ILE A 190 -35.56 1.80 4.45
C ILE A 190 -36.73 2.64 4.97
N THR A 191 -36.41 3.80 5.57
CA THR A 191 -37.32 4.85 5.96
C THR A 191 -36.76 6.21 5.56
N ASP A 192 -37.49 7.30 5.73
CA ASP A 192 -36.95 8.64 5.40
C ASP A 192 -35.71 9.01 6.19
N ASP A 193 -35.53 8.46 7.41
CA ASP A 193 -34.38 8.70 8.28
C ASP A 193 -33.30 7.61 8.18
N LEU A 194 -33.61 6.42 7.61
CA LEU A 194 -32.71 5.24 7.63
C LEU A 194 -32.45 4.71 6.23
N HIS A 195 -31.15 4.64 5.89
CA HIS A 195 -30.65 4.15 4.60
C HIS A 195 -29.69 3.00 4.78
N PHE A 196 -29.60 2.14 3.77
CA PHE A 196 -28.69 0.99 3.79
C PHE A 196 -27.87 0.88 2.52
N TYR A 197 -26.74 0.19 2.63
CA TYR A 197 -25.91 -0.26 1.53
C TYR A 197 -25.28 -1.60 1.91
N ALA A 198 -25.33 -2.59 1.03
CA ALA A 198 -24.73 -3.89 1.26
C ALA A 198 -24.25 -4.49 -0.05
N GLY A 199 -23.26 -5.38 0.04
CA GLY A 199 -22.77 -6.08 -1.13
C GLY A 199 -21.69 -7.08 -0.81
N GLY A 200 -21.17 -7.69 -1.88
CA GLY A 200 -20.08 -8.64 -1.80
C GLY A 200 -19.29 -8.69 -3.10
N PHE A 201 -18.06 -9.13 -2.98
CA PHE A 201 -17.14 -9.31 -4.08
C PHE A 201 -16.41 -10.64 -3.91
N LEU A 202 -16.18 -11.31 -5.03
CA LEU A 202 -15.29 -12.47 -5.07
C LEU A 202 -14.46 -12.42 -6.35
N SER A 203 -13.20 -12.84 -6.24
CA SER A 203 -12.32 -13.03 -7.38
C SER A 203 -11.51 -14.31 -7.24
N GLY A 204 -11.01 -14.82 -8.36
CA GLY A 204 -10.19 -16.03 -8.36
C GLY A 204 -9.70 -16.43 -9.75
N GLY A 205 -9.26 -17.69 -9.83
CA GLY A 205 -8.74 -18.32 -11.05
C GLY A 205 -7.25 -18.59 -10.97
N LYS A 206 -6.71 -19.19 -12.05
CA LYS A 206 -5.31 -19.58 -12.12
C LYS A 206 -4.36 -18.37 -12.08
N GLN A 207 -4.74 -17.33 -12.75
CA GLN A 207 -4.01 -16.06 -12.85
C GLN A 207 -2.59 -16.16 -13.40
N TRP A 208 -1.95 -15.02 -13.54
CA TRP A 208 -0.56 -14.88 -13.94
C TRP A 208 0.36 -15.62 -12.97
N ARG A 209 1.33 -16.38 -13.51
CA ARG A 209 2.29 -17.20 -12.74
C ARG A 209 1.66 -18.27 -11.84
N SER A 210 0.40 -18.63 -12.09
CA SER A 210 -0.30 -19.70 -11.36
C SER A 210 -0.37 -19.49 -9.84
N THR A 211 -0.58 -18.25 -9.37
CA THR A 211 -0.71 -17.92 -7.95
C THR A 211 -2.04 -18.39 -7.36
N ASN A 212 -3.06 -18.57 -8.20
CA ASN A 212 -4.39 -19.05 -7.77
C ASN A 212 -5.06 -18.19 -6.69
N ASP A 213 -4.81 -16.86 -6.71
CA ASP A 213 -5.36 -15.94 -5.72
C ASP A 213 -6.89 -16.01 -5.68
N LYS A 214 -7.44 -15.91 -4.48
CA LYS A 214 -8.88 -15.91 -4.23
C LYS A 214 -9.20 -14.85 -3.20
N ASN A 215 -10.00 -13.87 -3.58
CA ASN A 215 -10.44 -12.82 -2.67
C ASN A 215 -11.96 -12.90 -2.49
N ARG A 216 -12.41 -12.70 -1.26
CA ARG A 216 -13.83 -12.72 -0.91
C ARG A 216 -14.07 -11.64 0.13
N SER A 217 -14.99 -10.72 -0.18
CA SER A 217 -15.43 -9.70 0.77
C SER A 217 -16.94 -9.61 0.82
N LEU A 218 -17.45 -9.31 2.01
CA LEU A 218 -18.83 -8.97 2.28
C LEU A 218 -18.85 -7.69 3.10
N PHE A 219 -19.75 -6.78 2.79
CA PHE A 219 -19.85 -5.51 3.49
C PHE A 219 -21.30 -5.07 3.61
N ALA A 220 -21.57 -4.32 4.69
CA ALA A 220 -22.86 -3.69 4.93
C ALA A 220 -22.67 -2.36 5.67
N SER A 221 -23.51 -1.40 5.37
CA SER A 221 -23.57 -0.14 6.11
C SER A 221 -25.01 0.35 6.27
N LEU A 222 -25.25 1.03 7.40
CA LEU A 222 -26.49 1.70 7.73
C LEU A 222 -26.20 3.15 8.05
N SER A 223 -27.02 4.07 7.55
CA SER A 223 -26.96 5.49 7.87
C SER A 223 -28.31 5.92 8.40
N TYR A 224 -28.32 6.46 9.64
CA TYR A 224 -29.50 7.05 10.25
C TYR A 224 -29.27 8.54 10.44
N THR A 225 -30.17 9.36 9.88
CA THR A 225 -30.10 10.81 9.98
C THR A 225 -31.44 11.37 10.44
N LYS A 226 -31.47 12.03 11.60
CA LYS A 226 -32.67 12.67 12.13
C LYS A 226 -32.35 13.98 12.84
N GLY A 227 -32.88 15.09 12.31
CA GLY A 227 -32.59 16.42 12.84
C GLY A 227 -31.10 16.73 12.83
N ILE A 228 -30.49 16.93 14.00
CA ILE A 228 -29.08 17.26 14.20
C ILE A 228 -28.19 16.03 14.34
N HIS A 229 -28.76 14.83 14.33
CA HIS A 229 -28.06 13.56 14.56
C HIS A 229 -27.81 12.81 13.26
N ASN A 230 -26.59 12.34 13.05
CA ASN A 230 -26.23 11.41 12.00
C ASN A 230 -25.41 10.25 12.59
N LEU A 231 -25.78 9.02 12.25
CA LEU A 231 -25.11 7.80 12.70
C LEU A 231 -24.81 6.92 11.47
N ILE A 232 -23.59 6.48 11.32
CA ILE A 232 -23.17 5.57 10.25
C ILE A 232 -22.51 4.34 10.87
N LEU A 233 -23.11 3.18 10.69
CA LEU A 233 -22.55 1.87 11.02
C LEU A 233 -22.01 1.21 9.76
N ARG A 234 -20.80 0.67 9.81
CA ARG A 234 -20.18 -0.11 8.72
C ARG A 234 -19.61 -1.42 9.26
N LEU A 235 -19.84 -2.48 8.51
CA LEU A 235 -19.31 -3.82 8.77
C LEU A 235 -18.68 -4.36 7.49
N GLU A 236 -17.52 -4.99 7.61
CA GLU A 236 -16.83 -5.63 6.50
C GLU A 236 -16.11 -6.89 6.98
N GLY A 237 -16.22 -7.96 6.20
CA GLY A 237 -15.51 -9.22 6.43
C GLY A 237 -14.83 -9.68 5.15
N ARG A 238 -13.60 -10.20 5.29
CA ARG A 238 -12.77 -10.66 4.18
C ARG A 238 -12.16 -12.02 4.49
N ASN A 239 -12.02 -12.83 3.45
CA ASN A 239 -11.33 -14.12 3.53
C ASN A 239 -10.60 -14.34 2.20
N ASP A 240 -9.31 -14.05 2.22
CA ASP A 240 -8.46 -14.04 1.05
C ASP A 240 -7.42 -15.16 1.10
N PHE A 241 -7.08 -15.67 -0.07
CA PHE A 241 -5.93 -16.53 -0.31
C PHE A 241 -5.07 -15.92 -1.39
N TYR A 242 -3.79 -15.85 -1.15
CA TYR A 242 -2.78 -15.43 -2.11
C TYR A 242 -1.75 -16.53 -2.29
N GLY A 243 -1.52 -16.93 -3.54
CA GLY A 243 -0.38 -17.78 -3.87
C GLY A 243 0.89 -16.96 -3.76
N THR A 244 1.80 -17.39 -2.90
CA THR A 244 3.08 -16.71 -2.76
C THR A 244 3.91 -16.80 -4.04
N ASP A 245 4.73 -15.82 -4.30
CA ASP A 245 5.61 -15.76 -5.46
C ASP A 245 6.98 -15.25 -5.00
N THR A 246 8.04 -15.98 -5.27
CA THR A 246 9.42 -15.60 -4.94
C THR A 246 10.15 -14.89 -6.07
N GLY A 247 9.47 -14.65 -7.20
CA GLY A 247 10.06 -14.05 -8.38
C GLY A 247 10.77 -15.04 -9.30
N LEU A 248 11.68 -14.53 -10.11
CA LEU A 248 12.57 -15.31 -10.96
C LEU A 248 13.86 -15.68 -10.21
N PRO A 249 14.62 -16.69 -10.68
CA PRO A 249 15.95 -16.96 -10.17
C PRO A 249 16.82 -15.71 -10.13
N PRO A 250 17.74 -15.60 -9.16
CA PRO A 250 18.48 -14.37 -8.91
C PRO A 250 19.36 -13.94 -10.08
N VAL A 251 19.46 -12.64 -10.31
CA VAL A 251 20.52 -12.06 -11.12
C VAL A 251 21.85 -12.19 -10.38
N MET A 252 22.94 -12.24 -11.11
CA MET A 252 24.27 -12.35 -10.51
C MET A 252 24.76 -10.99 -10.00
N GLU A 253 25.36 -10.97 -8.82
CA GLU A 253 25.96 -9.76 -8.24
C GLU A 253 27.39 -9.48 -8.73
N ALA A 254 27.96 -10.40 -9.50
CA ALA A 254 29.25 -10.27 -10.15
C ALA A 254 29.21 -10.88 -11.56
N ASP A 255 30.19 -10.54 -12.39
CA ASP A 255 30.36 -11.16 -13.70
C ASP A 255 30.60 -12.66 -13.55
N MET A 256 29.95 -13.46 -14.39
CA MET A 256 30.02 -14.92 -14.38
C MET A 256 30.71 -15.46 -15.62
N TYR A 257 31.55 -16.43 -15.43
CA TYR A 257 32.41 -17.03 -16.45
C TYR A 257 32.11 -18.53 -16.58
N ARG A 258 32.34 -19.10 -17.76
CA ARG A 258 32.29 -20.55 -17.99
C ARG A 258 33.56 -21.19 -17.54
N VAL A 259 33.48 -22.33 -16.85
CA VAL A 259 34.65 -23.12 -16.46
C VAL A 259 35.40 -23.70 -17.66
N SER A 260 34.70 -24.06 -18.74
CA SER A 260 35.22 -24.76 -19.90
C SER A 260 36.19 -23.94 -20.75
N ASP A 261 35.99 -22.61 -20.85
CA ASP A 261 36.77 -21.75 -21.76
C ASP A 261 37.15 -20.39 -21.15
N ASP A 262 36.89 -20.18 -19.86
CA ASP A 262 37.15 -18.95 -19.07
C ASP A 262 36.53 -17.68 -19.68
N LYS A 263 35.49 -17.84 -20.50
CA LYS A 263 34.80 -16.71 -21.15
C LYS A 263 33.63 -16.20 -20.32
N LEU A 264 33.43 -14.89 -20.38
CA LEU A 264 32.30 -14.22 -19.80
C LEU A 264 30.99 -14.85 -20.34
N TYR A 265 30.11 -15.28 -19.43
CA TYR A 265 28.81 -15.87 -19.74
C TYR A 265 27.67 -14.90 -19.45
N LEU A 266 27.69 -14.26 -18.27
CA LEU A 266 26.70 -13.26 -17.85
C LEU A 266 27.43 -12.07 -17.22
N LYS A 267 26.94 -10.88 -17.48
CA LYS A 267 27.35 -9.69 -16.74
C LYS A 267 26.58 -9.58 -15.44
N LYS A 268 27.18 -8.88 -14.50
CA LYS A 268 26.51 -8.45 -13.28
C LYS A 268 25.14 -7.83 -13.56
N GLY A 269 24.10 -8.30 -12.86
CA GLY A 269 22.73 -7.80 -12.99
C GLY A 269 21.91 -8.40 -14.13
N GLU A 270 22.49 -9.26 -14.97
CA GLU A 270 21.75 -9.95 -16.04
C GLU A 270 21.03 -11.20 -15.51
N LEU A 271 19.81 -11.42 -16.03
CA LEU A 271 19.09 -12.68 -15.84
C LEU A 271 19.65 -13.79 -16.73
N LEU A 272 19.55 -15.02 -16.25
CA LEU A 272 19.86 -16.20 -17.06
C LEU A 272 19.07 -16.18 -18.39
N PRO A 273 19.72 -16.42 -19.52
CA PRO A 273 19.04 -16.54 -20.81
C PRO A 273 18.00 -17.67 -20.82
N GLY A 274 16.86 -17.46 -21.51
CA GLY A 274 15.83 -18.49 -21.68
C GLY A 274 14.84 -18.62 -20.53
N LEU A 275 15.00 -17.87 -19.44
CA LEU A 275 13.98 -17.83 -18.37
C LEU A 275 12.68 -17.25 -18.88
N LYS A 276 11.57 -17.97 -18.66
CA LYS A 276 10.24 -17.48 -18.98
C LYS A 276 9.63 -16.75 -17.79
N ARG A 277 9.04 -15.60 -18.04
CA ARG A 277 8.47 -14.72 -17.02
C ARG A 277 7.28 -15.34 -16.29
N GLU A 278 6.57 -16.26 -16.90
CA GLU A 278 5.43 -17.00 -16.33
C GLU A 278 5.86 -18.12 -15.39
N TRP A 279 7.12 -18.51 -15.34
CA TRP A 279 7.58 -19.56 -14.44
C TRP A 279 7.57 -19.11 -12.99
N ARG A 280 6.97 -19.92 -12.13
CA ARG A 280 6.93 -19.79 -10.69
C ARG A 280 7.73 -20.93 -10.08
N TYR A 281 8.54 -20.62 -9.07
CA TYR A 281 9.49 -21.56 -8.46
C TYR A 281 9.06 -22.04 -7.08
N ASN A 282 8.00 -21.43 -6.53
CA ASN A 282 7.47 -21.78 -5.22
C ASN A 282 7.00 -23.23 -5.15
N ASP A 283 7.00 -23.75 -3.94
CA ASP A 283 6.49 -25.08 -3.59
C ASP A 283 4.95 -25.11 -3.67
N ALA A 284 4.37 -26.30 -3.90
CA ALA A 284 2.91 -26.46 -3.95
C ALA A 284 2.24 -26.26 -2.58
N SER A 285 2.99 -26.39 -1.49
CA SER A 285 2.55 -26.16 -0.12
C SER A 285 2.57 -24.71 0.32
N ASP A 286 3.11 -23.79 -0.49
CA ASP A 286 3.17 -22.35 -0.19
C ASP A 286 1.78 -21.72 -0.17
N PHE A 287 1.53 -20.89 0.83
CA PHE A 287 0.25 -20.21 1.01
C PHE A 287 0.36 -18.89 1.77
N MET A 288 -0.60 -18.02 1.54
CA MET A 288 -0.92 -16.90 2.40
C MET A 288 -2.45 -16.82 2.55
N TYR A 289 -2.94 -17.01 3.74
CA TYR A 289 -4.35 -16.75 4.09
C TYR A 289 -4.44 -15.44 4.85
N ASN A 290 -5.46 -14.64 4.52
CA ASN A 290 -5.82 -13.46 5.29
C ASN A 290 -7.31 -13.47 5.62
N ARG A 291 -7.65 -13.40 6.90
CA ARG A 291 -9.01 -13.24 7.42
C ARG A 291 -9.08 -11.92 8.15
N ALA A 292 -9.88 -11.00 7.65
CA ALA A 292 -10.01 -9.68 8.23
C ALA A 292 -11.47 -9.33 8.47
N TYR A 293 -11.76 -8.73 9.63
CA TYR A 293 -13.07 -8.20 9.99
C TYR A 293 -12.91 -6.78 10.49
N ASN A 294 -13.76 -5.89 10.03
CA ASN A 294 -13.78 -4.50 10.45
C ASN A 294 -15.21 -4.06 10.75
N GLY A 295 -15.39 -3.45 11.92
CA GLY A 295 -16.64 -2.78 12.30
C GLY A 295 -16.34 -1.35 12.70
N SER A 296 -17.17 -0.39 12.26
CA SER A 296 -17.00 1.01 12.65
C SER A 296 -18.36 1.69 12.85
N LEU A 297 -18.42 2.58 13.83
CA LEU A 297 -19.55 3.43 14.16
C LEU A 297 -19.09 4.88 14.18
N LYS A 298 -19.72 5.72 13.37
CA LYS A 298 -19.51 7.17 13.38
C LYS A 298 -20.80 7.87 13.78
N TYR A 299 -20.75 8.60 14.88
CA TYR A 299 -21.82 9.50 15.28
C TYR A 299 -21.41 10.94 15.03
N THR A 300 -22.31 11.76 14.48
CA THR A 300 -22.09 13.19 14.26
C THR A 300 -23.31 13.96 14.77
N LEU A 301 -23.04 14.91 15.66
CA LEU A 301 -23.99 15.90 16.17
C LEU A 301 -23.71 17.24 15.50
N SER A 302 -24.65 17.73 14.68
CA SER A 302 -24.54 19.01 13.98
C SER A 302 -25.38 20.07 14.69
N LEU A 303 -24.73 20.96 15.46
CA LEU A 303 -25.41 21.98 16.23
C LEU A 303 -25.90 23.14 15.34
N PRO A 304 -27.01 23.81 15.68
CA PRO A 304 -27.52 24.96 14.92
C PRO A 304 -26.52 26.11 14.78
N SER A 305 -25.58 26.24 15.71
CA SER A 305 -24.46 27.20 15.68
C SER A 305 -23.42 26.91 14.62
N GLY A 306 -23.55 25.82 13.85
CA GLY A 306 -22.56 25.37 12.84
C GLY A 306 -21.41 24.54 13.44
N TRP A 307 -21.41 24.29 14.74
CA TRP A 307 -20.45 23.36 15.37
C TRP A 307 -20.88 21.92 15.16
N LYS A 308 -19.90 21.06 14.99
CA LYS A 308 -20.07 19.60 14.84
C LYS A 308 -19.24 18.90 15.89
N LEU A 309 -19.86 17.95 16.58
CA LEU A 309 -19.16 16.98 17.43
C LEU A 309 -19.30 15.62 16.76
N SER A 310 -18.19 14.98 16.45
CA SER A 310 -18.18 13.64 15.87
C SER A 310 -17.39 12.69 16.75
N ASP A 311 -17.91 11.48 16.92
CA ASP A 311 -17.24 10.37 17.56
C ASP A 311 -17.17 9.18 16.62
N TYR A 312 -15.97 8.68 16.37
CA TYR A 312 -15.71 7.53 15.52
C TYR A 312 -15.06 6.43 16.34
N VAL A 313 -15.69 5.26 16.38
CA VAL A 313 -15.16 4.06 17.01
C VAL A 313 -14.98 2.99 15.95
N SER A 314 -13.88 2.29 15.94
CA SER A 314 -13.68 1.12 15.07
C SER A 314 -12.95 -0.01 15.79
N TYR A 315 -13.32 -1.22 15.41
CA TYR A 315 -12.62 -2.44 15.77
C TYR A 315 -12.24 -3.20 14.50
N ALA A 316 -10.97 -3.61 14.43
CA ALA A 316 -10.45 -4.44 13.35
C ALA A 316 -9.76 -5.69 13.92
N TYR A 317 -10.04 -6.81 13.30
CA TYR A 317 -9.36 -8.09 13.48
C TYR A 317 -8.70 -8.48 12.17
N ASP A 318 -7.45 -8.91 12.23
CA ASP A 318 -6.69 -9.39 11.07
C ASP A 318 -5.87 -10.61 11.46
N ASP A 319 -5.95 -11.66 10.65
CA ASP A 319 -5.27 -12.93 10.83
C ASP A 319 -4.59 -13.28 9.51
N ILE A 320 -3.27 -13.25 9.50
CA ILE A 320 -2.42 -13.58 8.36
C ILE A 320 -1.65 -14.83 8.69
N ASP A 321 -1.93 -15.91 7.98
CA ASP A 321 -1.25 -17.20 8.09
C ASP A 321 -0.44 -17.44 6.82
N TYR A 322 0.89 -17.53 6.94
CA TYR A 322 1.83 -17.45 5.84
C TYR A 322 2.87 -18.57 5.88
N PHE A 323 3.07 -19.22 4.74
CA PHE A 323 4.23 -20.05 4.45
C PHE A 323 4.68 -19.80 3.01
N SER A 324 5.97 -19.59 2.80
CA SER A 324 6.56 -19.48 1.48
C SER A 324 7.97 -20.02 1.45
N THR A 325 8.28 -20.70 0.38
CA THR A 325 9.64 -21.04 -0.01
C THR A 325 10.27 -19.79 -0.62
N GLU A 326 11.14 -19.17 0.15
CA GLU A 326 11.77 -17.88 -0.19
C GLU A 326 13.25 -18.04 -0.47
N GLU A 327 13.87 -16.95 -0.95
CA GLU A 327 15.32 -16.85 -1.14
C GLU A 327 15.90 -17.91 -2.07
N LEU A 328 15.42 -17.87 -3.33
CA LEU A 328 16.02 -18.68 -4.40
C LEU A 328 17.50 -18.35 -4.56
N THR A 329 18.32 -19.38 -4.63
CA THR A 329 19.73 -19.30 -4.99
C THR A 329 20.08 -20.40 -5.98
N TYR A 330 21.22 -20.27 -6.61
CA TYR A 330 21.81 -21.40 -7.37
C TYR A 330 22.67 -22.23 -6.42
N PRO A 331 22.68 -23.57 -6.56
CA PRO A 331 23.63 -24.40 -5.83
C PRO A 331 25.07 -23.99 -6.12
N THR A 332 25.92 -23.93 -5.07
CA THR A 332 27.31 -23.47 -5.19
C THR A 332 28.28 -24.52 -4.66
N SER A 333 29.54 -24.42 -5.11
CA SER A 333 30.66 -25.23 -4.67
C SER A 333 31.97 -24.40 -4.63
N ALA A 334 32.88 -24.78 -3.75
CA ALA A 334 34.24 -24.22 -3.74
C ALA A 334 35.16 -24.82 -4.84
N THR A 335 34.72 -25.89 -5.50
CA THR A 335 35.48 -26.59 -6.55
C THR A 335 34.65 -26.76 -7.82
N ALA A 336 35.33 -26.68 -8.94
CA ALA A 336 34.74 -26.99 -10.25
C ALA A 336 34.30 -28.45 -10.35
N GLY A 337 33.27 -28.71 -11.17
CA GLY A 337 32.78 -30.06 -11.45
C GLY A 337 31.80 -30.03 -12.59
N THR A 338 31.37 -31.19 -13.07
CA THR A 338 30.43 -31.29 -14.19
C THR A 338 29.10 -30.59 -13.93
N LYS A 339 28.64 -30.61 -12.69
CA LYS A 339 27.43 -29.90 -12.22
C LYS A 339 27.68 -28.38 -12.08
N TYR A 340 28.90 -27.96 -11.75
CA TYR A 340 29.29 -26.60 -11.44
C TYR A 340 30.11 -25.99 -12.58
N GLY A 341 29.47 -25.78 -13.72
CA GLY A 341 30.09 -25.37 -14.98
C GLY A 341 30.38 -23.86 -15.12
N TYR A 342 30.00 -23.06 -14.13
CA TYR A 342 30.14 -21.59 -14.15
C TYR A 342 30.76 -21.11 -12.84
N TYR A 343 31.39 -19.92 -12.86
CA TYR A 343 31.94 -19.35 -11.65
C TYR A 343 31.92 -17.82 -11.67
N THR A 344 31.89 -17.22 -10.47
CA THR A 344 32.19 -15.81 -10.23
C THR A 344 33.48 -15.65 -9.47
N LYS A 345 34.10 -14.44 -9.51
CA LYS A 345 35.27 -14.08 -8.71
C LYS A 345 34.86 -12.97 -7.71
N ASP A 346 35.35 -13.08 -6.48
CA ASP A 346 35.33 -11.97 -5.54
C ASP A 346 36.45 -10.98 -5.79
N GLU A 347 36.55 -9.92 -4.97
CA GLU A 347 37.58 -8.89 -5.08
C GLU A 347 39.01 -9.45 -4.85
N ASP A 348 39.14 -10.52 -4.08
CA ASP A 348 40.41 -11.22 -3.81
C ASP A 348 40.74 -12.27 -4.87
N GLY A 349 39.86 -12.45 -5.87
CA GLY A 349 40.04 -13.42 -6.96
C GLY A 349 39.61 -14.85 -6.64
N ASN A 350 39.03 -15.10 -5.47
CA ASN A 350 38.52 -16.44 -5.12
C ASN A 350 37.30 -16.79 -6.00
N LYS A 351 37.25 -18.04 -6.44
CA LYS A 351 36.18 -18.52 -7.31
C LYS A 351 35.09 -19.20 -6.50
N THR A 352 33.81 -18.83 -6.77
CA THR A 352 32.63 -19.58 -6.37
C THR A 352 32.00 -20.19 -7.61
N TYR A 353 31.81 -21.52 -7.61
CA TYR A 353 31.28 -22.27 -8.74
C TYR A 353 29.79 -22.53 -8.59
N TYR A 354 29.04 -22.46 -9.70
CA TYR A 354 27.57 -22.48 -9.73
C TYR A 354 27.03 -23.59 -10.62
N ASP A 355 25.97 -24.25 -10.17
CA ASP A 355 25.05 -25.04 -10.95
C ASP A 355 23.89 -24.16 -11.40
N LEU A 356 23.80 -23.83 -12.68
CA LEU A 356 22.75 -23.00 -13.24
C LEU A 356 21.53 -23.78 -13.75
N ASP A 357 21.63 -25.11 -13.80
CA ASP A 357 20.50 -25.96 -14.23
C ASP A 357 19.47 -26.16 -13.12
N HIS A 358 19.88 -25.89 -11.86
CA HIS A 358 19.03 -26.03 -10.68
C HIS A 358 18.98 -24.75 -9.87
N VAL A 359 17.85 -24.54 -9.18
CA VAL A 359 17.67 -23.56 -8.11
C VAL A 359 17.29 -24.25 -6.81
N GLN A 360 17.65 -23.65 -5.71
CA GLN A 360 17.37 -24.14 -4.38
C GLN A 360 16.83 -23.04 -3.48
N PHE A 361 16.03 -23.41 -2.48
CA PHE A 361 15.57 -22.50 -1.45
C PHE A 361 16.50 -22.54 -0.26
N THR A 362 16.95 -21.36 0.17
CA THR A 362 17.83 -21.25 1.33
C THR A 362 17.11 -20.83 2.59
N TYR A 363 15.91 -20.25 2.46
CA TYR A 363 15.15 -19.74 3.60
C TYR A 363 13.63 -19.84 3.38
N PRO A 364 13.01 -21.00 3.72
CA PRO A 364 11.55 -21.04 3.80
C PRO A 364 11.08 -20.23 5.01
N LEU A 365 10.08 -19.36 4.83
CA LEU A 365 9.56 -18.50 5.89
C LEU A 365 8.16 -18.92 6.30
N ARG A 366 7.96 -19.14 7.60
CA ARG A 366 6.67 -19.49 8.20
C ARG A 366 6.35 -18.57 9.37
N PHE A 367 5.22 -17.89 9.31
CA PHE A 367 4.69 -17.14 10.43
C PHE A 367 3.16 -17.06 10.38
N GLU A 368 2.58 -16.66 11.50
CA GLU A 368 1.19 -16.24 11.60
C GLU A 368 1.11 -14.96 12.41
N HIS A 369 0.34 -13.98 11.94
CA HIS A 369 0.13 -12.71 12.62
C HIS A 369 -1.34 -12.53 12.95
N ILE A 370 -1.67 -12.37 14.21
CA ILE A 370 -3.02 -11.98 14.64
C ILE A 370 -2.96 -10.58 15.23
N ALA A 371 -3.67 -9.63 14.62
CA ALA A 371 -3.78 -8.26 15.07
C ALA A 371 -5.23 -7.93 15.44
N LYS A 372 -5.41 -7.26 16.58
CA LYS A 372 -6.69 -6.73 17.08
C LYS A 372 -6.48 -5.25 17.36
N THR A 373 -7.25 -4.39 16.72
CA THR A 373 -7.09 -2.93 16.83
C THR A 373 -8.41 -2.31 17.25
N LEU A 374 -8.40 -1.55 18.33
CA LEU A 374 -9.51 -0.70 18.76
C LEU A 374 -9.08 0.75 18.64
N GLN A 375 -9.89 1.56 17.98
CA GLN A 375 -9.61 2.98 17.77
C GLN A 375 -10.82 3.81 18.12
N ASN A 376 -10.57 5.00 18.67
CA ASN A 376 -11.57 6.04 18.85
C ASN A 376 -11.00 7.39 18.45
N THR A 377 -11.82 8.22 17.80
CA THR A 377 -11.49 9.60 17.49
C THR A 377 -12.69 10.49 17.81
N LEU A 378 -12.50 11.35 18.79
CA LEU A 378 -13.45 12.40 19.14
C LEU A 378 -13.01 13.71 18.47
N ASP A 379 -13.89 14.36 17.74
CA ASP A 379 -13.63 15.53 16.91
C ASP A 379 -14.67 16.61 17.17
N LEU A 380 -14.20 17.80 17.57
CA LEU A 380 -15.04 18.99 17.71
C LEU A 380 -14.57 20.03 16.67
N SER A 381 -15.43 20.40 15.75
CA SER A 381 -15.13 21.38 14.70
C SER A 381 -16.23 22.42 14.56
N GLY A 382 -15.86 23.63 14.19
CA GLY A 382 -16.80 24.71 13.98
C GLY A 382 -16.16 25.99 13.50
N SER A 383 -16.99 26.93 13.12
CA SER A 383 -16.55 28.23 12.63
C SER A 383 -17.08 29.35 13.51
N PHE A 384 -16.26 30.37 13.76
CA PHE A 384 -16.61 31.57 14.50
C PHE A 384 -15.84 32.78 13.97
N PHE A 385 -16.29 33.96 14.32
CA PHE A 385 -15.59 35.21 13.99
C PHE A 385 -14.89 35.78 15.20
N LEU A 386 -13.64 36.19 15.02
CA LEU A 386 -12.93 37.01 15.99
C LEU A 386 -12.59 38.34 15.30
N GLY A 387 -13.34 39.39 15.60
CA GLY A 387 -13.36 40.59 14.81
C GLY A 387 -13.80 40.31 13.38
N SER A 388 -13.03 40.71 12.39
CA SER A 388 -13.29 40.45 10.96
C SER A 388 -12.77 39.08 10.47
N VAL A 389 -11.99 38.37 11.28
CA VAL A 389 -11.36 37.11 10.89
C VAL A 389 -12.29 35.94 11.17
N LYS A 390 -12.65 35.21 10.12
CA LYS A 390 -13.33 33.93 10.29
C LYS A 390 -12.34 32.84 10.65
N ASN A 391 -12.64 32.11 11.73
CA ASN A 391 -11.84 31.00 12.21
C ASN A 391 -12.60 29.70 11.96
N ASN A 392 -11.94 28.69 11.39
CA ASN A 392 -12.45 27.32 11.26
C ASN A 392 -11.59 26.45 12.18
N LEU A 393 -12.07 26.26 13.40
CA LEU A 393 -11.35 25.57 14.47
C LEU A 393 -11.72 24.10 14.49
N ARG A 394 -10.74 23.27 14.73
CA ARG A 394 -10.91 21.84 14.99
C ARG A 394 -10.03 21.41 16.15
N PHE A 395 -10.63 20.73 17.12
CA PHE A 395 -9.96 19.97 18.15
C PHE A 395 -10.25 18.49 17.92
N ALA A 396 -9.22 17.65 18.00
CA ALA A 396 -9.38 16.20 17.90
C ALA A 396 -8.58 15.48 18.98
N TYR A 397 -9.20 14.52 19.63
CA TYR A 397 -8.56 13.51 20.46
C TYR A 397 -8.67 12.15 19.77
N SER A 398 -7.55 11.45 19.61
CA SER A 398 -7.52 10.10 19.06
C SER A 398 -6.81 9.13 20.00
N THR A 399 -7.35 7.92 20.12
CA THR A 399 -6.69 6.84 20.84
C THR A 399 -6.75 5.57 20.01
N THR A 400 -5.65 4.83 20.01
CA THR A 400 -5.51 3.55 19.36
C THR A 400 -4.88 2.56 20.29
N TYR A 401 -5.50 1.40 20.42
CA TYR A 401 -4.91 0.23 21.04
C TYR A 401 -4.81 -0.89 20.02
N MET A 402 -3.60 -1.40 19.78
CA MET A 402 -3.36 -2.56 18.94
C MET A 402 -2.66 -3.64 19.74
N GLN A 403 -3.26 -4.82 19.76
CA GLN A 403 -2.63 -6.06 20.19
C GLN A 403 -2.27 -6.87 18.96
N ARG A 404 -0.98 -7.18 18.79
CA ARG A 404 -0.51 -8.09 17.74
C ARG A 404 0.26 -9.24 18.37
N THR A 405 -0.04 -10.46 17.95
CA THR A 405 0.77 -11.64 18.29
C THR A 405 1.36 -12.19 17.00
N THR A 406 2.68 -12.32 16.97
CA THR A 406 3.40 -12.99 15.89
C THR A 406 3.79 -14.39 16.37
N TYR A 407 3.34 -15.41 15.63
CA TYR A 407 3.72 -16.79 15.84
C TYR A 407 4.85 -17.17 14.91
N THR A 408 5.93 -17.75 15.44
CA THR A 408 7.18 -18.07 14.74
C THR A 408 7.80 -19.33 15.33
N GLY A 409 9.11 -19.52 15.14
CA GLY A 409 9.82 -20.68 15.67
C GLY A 409 9.38 -21.96 14.97
N TYR A 410 9.24 -21.89 13.64
CA TYR A 410 8.72 -22.99 12.85
C TYR A 410 9.69 -24.15 12.73
N LYS A 411 9.12 -25.32 12.62
CA LYS A 411 9.76 -26.54 12.12
C LYS A 411 9.01 -27.00 10.88
N GLY A 412 9.71 -27.49 9.89
CA GLY A 412 9.12 -28.04 8.70
C GLY A 412 9.68 -29.42 8.40
N THR A 413 8.86 -30.27 7.77
CA THR A 413 9.26 -31.59 7.31
C THR A 413 8.81 -31.73 5.87
N ASP A 414 9.77 -32.01 4.99
CA ASP A 414 9.50 -32.42 3.61
C ASP A 414 8.96 -33.86 3.62
N VAL A 415 7.68 -34.02 3.32
CA VAL A 415 6.99 -35.32 3.37
C VAL A 415 7.17 -36.16 2.11
N GLN A 416 7.70 -35.59 1.02
CA GLN A 416 8.01 -36.33 -0.22
C GLN A 416 9.52 -36.51 -0.44
N GLY A 417 10.37 -35.62 0.05
CA GLY A 417 11.81 -35.59 -0.18
C GLY A 417 12.63 -36.42 0.84
N GLY A 418 12.08 -37.43 1.46
CA GLY A 418 12.81 -38.31 2.39
C GLY A 418 12.84 -37.83 3.85
N GLY A 419 11.87 -37.00 4.28
CA GLY A 419 11.72 -36.60 5.68
C GLY A 419 12.76 -35.59 6.17
N ARG A 420 13.38 -34.82 5.28
CA ARG A 420 14.29 -33.74 5.67
C ARG A 420 13.56 -32.69 6.53
N THR A 421 14.15 -32.36 7.66
CA THR A 421 13.62 -31.37 8.59
C THR A 421 14.40 -30.06 8.50
N PHE A 422 13.71 -28.93 8.70
CA PHE A 422 14.32 -27.60 8.83
C PHE A 422 13.67 -26.84 9.98
N ASN A 423 14.35 -25.84 10.51
CA ASN A 423 13.86 -25.00 11.59
C ASN A 423 14.25 -23.53 11.38
N SER A 424 13.63 -22.64 12.16
CA SER A 424 13.89 -21.19 12.10
C SER A 424 15.24 -20.76 12.70
N ASP A 425 16.02 -21.69 13.28
CA ASP A 425 17.21 -21.35 14.05
C ASP A 425 18.49 -21.27 13.19
N GLY A 426 18.32 -21.22 11.86
CA GLY A 426 19.36 -20.80 10.95
C GLY A 426 20.24 -21.91 10.37
N ASP A 427 19.85 -23.15 10.52
CA ASP A 427 20.38 -24.20 9.64
C ASP A 427 19.81 -23.94 8.24
N ALA A 428 20.61 -23.33 7.38
CA ALA A 428 20.32 -23.20 5.95
C ALA A 428 20.12 -24.60 5.39
N ILE A 429 18.89 -25.07 5.37
CA ILE A 429 18.57 -26.34 4.78
C ILE A 429 18.23 -26.07 3.34
N THR A 430 19.18 -26.40 2.51
CA THR A 430 18.96 -26.63 1.10
C THR A 430 17.95 -27.74 0.98
N TYR A 431 16.70 -27.39 0.80
CA TYR A 431 15.70 -28.39 0.52
C TYR A 431 15.03 -28.06 -0.81
N SER A 432 14.59 -29.08 -1.53
CA SER A 432 13.90 -28.94 -2.80
C SER A 432 14.77 -28.23 -3.87
N GLU A 433 15.69 -28.96 -4.47
CA GLU A 433 16.24 -28.53 -5.77
C GLU A 433 15.10 -28.55 -6.80
N ASN A 434 14.84 -27.43 -7.43
CA ASN A 434 13.97 -27.33 -8.58
C ASN A 434 14.81 -27.06 -9.84
N THR A 435 14.30 -27.44 -10.98
CA THR A 435 14.99 -27.10 -12.25
C THR A 435 14.84 -25.61 -12.52
N THR A 436 15.93 -24.97 -12.97
CA THR A 436 15.93 -23.56 -13.38
C THR A 436 15.02 -23.33 -14.59
N TYR A 437 14.98 -24.32 -15.47
CA TYR A 437 14.13 -24.30 -16.65
C TYR A 437 12.97 -25.27 -16.50
N ASN A 438 11.74 -24.77 -16.74
CA ASN A 438 10.51 -25.54 -16.59
C ASN A 438 10.29 -26.09 -15.16
N PRO A 439 10.27 -25.18 -14.14
CA PRO A 439 10.13 -25.59 -12.75
C PRO A 439 8.81 -26.35 -12.51
N SER A 440 8.82 -27.23 -11.53
CA SER A 440 7.65 -28.00 -11.10
C SER A 440 7.26 -27.68 -9.66
N PHE A 441 5.95 -27.73 -9.37
CA PHE A 441 5.41 -27.55 -8.01
C PHE A 441 5.35 -28.88 -7.28
N ASN A 442 6.47 -29.39 -6.81
CA ASN A 442 6.57 -30.76 -6.28
C ASN A 442 6.63 -30.84 -4.77
N GLY A 443 6.61 -29.74 -4.06
CA GLY A 443 6.85 -29.75 -2.63
C GLY A 443 5.61 -30.07 -1.81
N HIS A 444 5.84 -30.74 -0.70
CA HIS A 444 4.84 -31.10 0.29
C HIS A 444 5.39 -30.90 1.69
N ILE A 445 5.61 -29.62 2.05
CA ILE A 445 6.18 -29.27 3.35
C ILE A 445 5.06 -29.06 4.33
N LYS A 446 5.15 -29.75 5.45
CA LYS A 446 4.32 -29.48 6.63
C LYS A 446 5.11 -28.64 7.61
N THR A 447 4.53 -27.55 8.06
CA THR A 447 5.15 -26.63 9.01
C THR A 447 4.35 -26.57 10.31
N THR A 448 5.06 -26.38 11.42
CA THR A 448 4.49 -26.10 12.73
C THR A 448 5.13 -24.87 13.32
N LEU A 449 4.39 -24.14 14.15
CA LEU A 449 4.89 -22.97 14.90
C LEU A 449 5.10 -23.37 16.36
N SER A 450 6.12 -22.82 17.02
CA SER A 450 6.46 -23.17 18.40
C SER A 450 6.63 -21.97 19.33
N LYS A 451 6.67 -20.76 18.80
CA LYS A 451 6.93 -19.53 19.57
C LYS A 451 5.87 -18.47 19.30
N ALA A 452 5.49 -17.71 20.30
CA ALA A 452 4.60 -16.56 20.22
C ALA A 452 5.30 -15.30 20.74
N SER A 453 5.09 -14.18 20.05
CA SER A 453 5.67 -12.89 20.41
C SER A 453 4.56 -11.83 20.49
N PRO A 454 3.89 -11.68 21.63
CA PRO A 454 2.84 -10.68 21.80
C PRO A 454 3.42 -9.26 21.86
N GLN A 455 2.71 -8.35 21.25
CA GLN A 455 3.02 -6.92 21.16
C GLN A 455 1.77 -6.12 21.49
N HIS A 456 1.95 -5.00 22.18
CA HIS A 456 0.89 -4.06 22.50
C HIS A 456 1.36 -2.66 22.15
N THR A 457 0.56 -1.95 21.40
CA THR A 457 0.81 -0.55 21.04
C THR A 457 -0.36 0.31 21.54
N TRP A 458 -0.04 1.37 22.27
CA TRP A 458 -0.97 2.44 22.62
C TRP A 458 -0.50 3.75 22.02
N VAL A 459 -1.43 4.46 21.42
CA VAL A 459 -1.18 5.81 20.92
C VAL A 459 -2.31 6.72 21.41
N HIS A 460 -1.96 7.86 21.97
CA HIS A 460 -2.87 8.94 22.31
C HIS A 460 -2.44 10.19 21.57
N GLY A 461 -3.36 10.86 20.90
CA GLY A 461 -3.05 12.06 20.14
C GLY A 461 -4.05 13.19 20.43
N PHE A 462 -3.54 14.39 20.63
CA PHE A 462 -4.31 15.62 20.82
C PHE A 462 -3.93 16.61 19.73
N ALA A 463 -4.86 17.00 18.87
CA ALA A 463 -4.63 17.92 17.78
C ALA A 463 -5.52 19.15 17.87
N LEU A 464 -4.92 20.30 17.65
CA LEU A 464 -5.60 21.59 17.50
C LEU A 464 -5.23 22.18 16.15
N SER A 465 -6.22 22.51 15.34
CA SER A 465 -6.01 23.09 14.02
C SER A 465 -6.96 24.25 13.80
N ASN A 466 -6.48 25.32 13.20
CA ASN A 466 -7.33 26.45 12.81
C ASN A 466 -6.98 26.93 11.40
N VAL A 467 -8.01 27.24 10.64
CA VAL A 467 -7.88 27.95 9.36
C VAL A 467 -8.46 29.34 9.54
N PHE A 468 -7.57 30.34 9.48
CA PHE A 468 -7.89 31.75 9.56
C PHE A 468 -8.24 32.29 8.18
N GLU A 469 -9.44 32.77 7.97
CA GLU A 469 -9.85 33.49 6.77
C GLU A 469 -9.82 34.99 7.07
N PHE A 470 -8.69 35.67 6.78
CA PHE A 470 -8.52 37.11 6.99
C PHE A 470 -9.32 37.93 6.00
N SER A 471 -9.46 37.39 4.79
CA SER A 471 -10.29 37.92 3.72
C SER A 471 -10.64 36.80 2.74
N GLU A 472 -11.41 37.12 1.72
CA GLU A 472 -11.66 36.18 0.61
C GLU A 472 -10.35 35.73 -0.09
N LYS A 473 -9.33 36.63 -0.09
CA LYS A 473 -8.06 36.38 -0.79
C LYS A 473 -6.96 35.79 0.07
N ILE A 474 -6.95 36.02 1.39
CA ILE A 474 -5.84 35.63 2.27
C ILE A 474 -6.36 34.72 3.38
N LYS A 475 -5.76 33.54 3.46
CA LYS A 475 -6.04 32.55 4.49
C LYS A 475 -4.73 32.03 5.06
N ALA A 476 -4.74 31.65 6.34
CA ALA A 476 -3.63 30.95 6.97
C ALA A 476 -4.12 29.69 7.67
N MET A 477 -3.25 28.73 7.81
CA MET A 477 -3.48 27.52 8.59
C MET A 477 -2.40 27.39 9.65
N ALA A 478 -2.80 27.09 10.88
CA ALA A 478 -1.90 26.66 11.94
C ALA A 478 -2.47 25.41 12.60
N ALA A 479 -1.61 24.41 12.79
CA ALA A 479 -1.98 23.18 13.44
C ALA A 479 -0.82 22.68 14.30
N ILE A 480 -1.17 22.10 15.45
CA ILE A 480 -0.25 21.46 16.38
C ILE A 480 -0.88 20.17 16.88
N ARG A 481 -0.06 19.15 17.06
CA ARG A 481 -0.46 17.86 17.61
C ARG A 481 0.60 17.35 18.56
N TYR A 482 0.15 16.82 19.69
CA TYR A 482 0.93 16.02 20.62
C TYR A 482 0.50 14.56 20.49
N ASP A 483 1.45 13.66 20.37
CA ASP A 483 1.26 12.21 20.40
C ASP A 483 2.08 11.59 21.52
N HIS A 484 1.44 10.74 22.32
CA HIS A 484 2.09 9.82 23.23
C HIS A 484 2.01 8.42 22.68
N TYR A 485 3.16 7.80 22.42
CA TYR A 485 3.30 6.46 21.88
C TYR A 485 3.88 5.52 22.95
N SER A 486 3.26 4.36 23.17
CA SER A 486 3.74 3.33 24.08
C SER A 486 3.71 1.97 23.41
N TYR A 487 4.82 1.27 23.48
CA TYR A 487 5.01 -0.05 22.87
C TYR A 487 5.53 -1.05 23.89
N ARG A 488 5.00 -2.27 23.86
CA ARG A 488 5.44 -3.41 24.68
C ARG A 488 5.57 -4.64 23.82
N HIS A 489 6.64 -5.40 24.02
CA HIS A 489 6.93 -6.59 23.25
C HIS A 489 7.61 -7.65 24.10
N THR A 490 7.22 -8.92 23.90
CA THR A 490 7.90 -10.06 24.49
C THR A 490 8.21 -11.07 23.40
N PRO A 491 9.47 -11.37 23.12
CA PRO A 491 9.84 -12.33 22.08
C PRO A 491 9.80 -13.78 22.58
N GLY A 492 9.39 -14.69 21.70
CA GLY A 492 9.74 -16.08 21.76
C GLY A 492 9.14 -16.92 22.90
N LEU A 493 7.92 -16.59 23.37
CA LEU A 493 7.20 -17.45 24.32
C LEU A 493 6.85 -18.79 23.71
N ALA A 494 7.01 -19.87 24.49
CA ALA A 494 6.59 -21.20 24.05
C ALA A 494 5.07 -21.27 23.86
N ILE A 495 4.63 -21.86 22.74
CA ILE A 495 3.21 -22.14 22.49
C ILE A 495 2.81 -23.38 23.32
N LYS A 496 1.69 -23.27 24.05
CA LYS A 496 1.05 -24.36 24.78
C LYS A 496 -0.17 -24.85 23.99
N ASP A 497 -0.49 -26.15 24.13
CA ASP A 497 -1.74 -26.76 23.62
C ASP A 497 -2.09 -26.49 22.14
N GLY A 498 -1.09 -26.23 21.33
CA GLY A 498 -1.16 -26.25 19.85
C GLY A 498 -1.94 -25.14 19.15
N LYS A 499 -2.65 -24.23 19.85
CA LYS A 499 -3.41 -23.15 19.20
C LYS A 499 -3.39 -21.85 20.00
N HIS A 500 -2.49 -20.94 19.61
CA HIS A 500 -2.51 -19.55 20.05
C HIS A 500 -2.49 -19.31 21.57
N SER A 501 -2.30 -20.35 22.33
CA SER A 501 -2.07 -20.31 23.77
C SER A 501 -0.57 -20.28 24.04
N TYR A 502 -0.12 -19.37 24.87
CA TYR A 502 1.27 -19.20 25.28
C TYR A 502 1.33 -18.83 26.75
N ASP A 503 2.53 -18.90 27.34
CA ASP A 503 2.71 -18.55 28.75
C ASP A 503 2.31 -17.10 29.02
N ASP A 504 1.45 -16.89 30.04
CA ASP A 504 1.18 -15.55 30.57
C ASP A 504 2.46 -14.97 31.15
N ILE A 505 2.79 -13.75 30.70
CA ILE A 505 3.94 -13.03 31.22
C ILE A 505 3.46 -11.87 32.09
N ALA A 506 4.09 -11.74 33.25
CA ALA A 506 3.88 -10.58 34.09
C ALA A 506 4.22 -9.27 33.33
N ARG A 507 3.41 -8.22 33.52
CA ARG A 507 3.52 -6.95 32.78
C ARG A 507 4.88 -6.28 32.91
N ASP A 508 5.63 -6.54 33.94
CA ASP A 508 6.97 -6.01 34.18
C ASP A 508 8.05 -6.68 33.31
N LYS A 509 7.79 -7.89 32.78
CA LYS A 509 8.74 -8.63 31.93
C LYS A 509 8.69 -8.27 30.44
N TYR A 510 7.77 -7.40 30.03
CA TYR A 510 7.77 -6.88 28.65
C TYR A 510 8.92 -5.88 28.43
N ASN A 511 9.60 -5.99 27.31
CA ASN A 511 10.42 -4.90 26.79
C ASN A 511 9.51 -3.75 26.42
N LYS A 512 9.83 -2.54 26.85
CA LYS A 512 8.98 -1.37 26.70
C LYS A 512 9.76 -0.25 26.03
N SER A 513 9.09 0.50 25.17
CA SER A 513 9.51 1.82 24.72
C SER A 513 8.35 2.79 24.78
N SER A 514 8.62 4.06 24.96
CA SER A 514 7.63 5.12 24.88
C SER A 514 8.29 6.37 24.32
N ASP A 515 7.56 7.08 23.50
CA ASP A 515 7.98 8.32 22.88
C ASP A 515 6.87 9.35 22.96
N ASP A 516 7.28 10.61 23.11
CA ASP A 516 6.41 11.78 23.07
C ASP A 516 6.82 12.66 21.90
N ALA A 517 5.86 13.11 21.11
CA ALA A 517 6.14 13.89 19.92
C ALA A 517 5.20 15.07 19.76
N ILE A 518 5.76 16.20 19.34
CA ILE A 518 5.00 17.35 18.87
C ILE A 518 5.20 17.48 17.37
N SER A 519 4.10 17.49 16.63
CA SER A 519 4.07 17.78 15.20
C SER A 519 3.33 19.10 14.97
N TYR A 520 3.74 19.85 13.95
CA TYR A 520 3.12 21.12 13.61
C TYR A 520 2.97 21.29 12.08
N ARG A 521 2.04 22.14 11.70
CA ARG A 521 1.92 22.63 10.31
C ARG A 521 1.51 24.08 10.30
N LEU A 522 2.21 24.87 9.49
CA LEU A 522 1.90 26.25 9.20
C LEU A 522 1.72 26.40 7.70
N GLY A 523 0.85 27.29 7.27
CA GLY A 523 0.70 27.57 5.84
C GLY A 523 -0.10 28.81 5.56
N LEU A 524 0.11 29.34 4.37
CA LEU A 524 -0.59 30.51 3.83
C LEU A 524 -1.20 30.15 2.48
N VAL A 525 -2.36 30.73 2.20
CA VAL A 525 -3.02 30.69 0.89
C VAL A 525 -3.35 32.11 0.45
N TYR A 526 -2.89 32.46 -0.73
CA TYR A 526 -3.27 33.69 -1.42
C TYR A 526 -4.11 33.33 -2.64
N GLN A 527 -5.36 33.76 -2.67
CA GLN A 527 -6.34 33.49 -3.71
C GLN A 527 -6.75 34.83 -4.37
N PRO A 528 -6.00 35.32 -5.36
CA PRO A 528 -6.30 36.59 -6.01
C PRO A 528 -7.65 36.57 -6.73
N THR A 529 -8.07 35.43 -7.28
CA THR A 529 -9.36 35.20 -7.92
C THR A 529 -9.96 33.86 -7.46
N GLU A 530 -11.22 33.60 -7.74
CA GLU A 530 -11.83 32.31 -7.44
C GLU A 530 -11.17 31.13 -8.17
N ALA A 531 -10.60 31.40 -9.35
CA ALA A 531 -9.96 30.43 -10.21
C ALA A 531 -8.52 30.12 -9.80
N LEU A 532 -7.79 31.08 -9.21
CA LEU A 532 -6.35 30.96 -8.98
C LEU A 532 -6.02 31.09 -7.49
N SER A 533 -5.23 30.15 -6.98
CA SER A 533 -4.66 30.22 -5.64
C SER A 533 -3.20 29.81 -5.61
N PHE A 534 -2.42 30.50 -4.79
CA PHE A 534 -1.05 30.17 -4.43
C PHE A 534 -1.02 29.76 -2.96
N TYR A 535 -0.16 28.82 -2.61
CA TYR A 535 0.00 28.42 -1.22
C TYR A 535 1.46 28.13 -0.88
N THR A 536 1.78 28.24 0.39
CA THR A 536 3.02 27.72 0.97
C THR A 536 2.70 26.98 2.27
N SER A 537 3.46 25.96 2.58
CA SER A 537 3.31 25.23 3.85
C SER A 537 4.63 24.69 4.37
N LEU A 538 4.75 24.65 5.71
CA LEU A 538 5.79 23.99 6.46
C LEU A 538 5.13 22.98 7.38
N GLY A 539 5.51 21.71 7.30
CA GLY A 539 4.98 20.65 8.15
C GLY A 539 6.09 19.76 8.71
N SER A 540 5.93 19.31 9.95
CA SER A 540 6.83 18.36 10.60
C SER A 540 6.23 16.97 10.70
N PHE A 541 7.09 15.97 10.93
CA PHE A 541 6.69 14.58 11.19
C PHE A 541 7.63 13.91 12.18
N TYR A 542 7.18 12.77 12.71
CA TYR A 542 7.86 12.00 13.71
C TYR A 542 7.59 10.51 13.52
N ILE A 543 8.62 9.66 13.72
CA ILE A 543 8.54 8.21 13.64
C ILE A 543 9.19 7.62 14.89
N PRO A 544 8.43 7.01 15.83
CA PRO A 544 9.00 6.39 17.02
C PRO A 544 9.82 5.15 16.66
N ASP A 545 10.89 4.89 17.41
CA ASP A 545 11.62 3.63 17.28
C ASP A 545 10.97 2.53 18.13
N LYS A 546 10.74 1.38 17.49
CA LYS A 546 10.13 0.18 18.10
C LYS A 546 11.16 -0.92 18.40
N THR A 547 12.44 -0.66 18.15
CA THR A 547 13.50 -1.66 18.30
C THR A 547 13.85 -1.83 19.76
N THR A 548 13.19 -2.76 20.45
CA THR A 548 13.34 -2.99 21.90
C THR A 548 14.15 -4.23 22.24
N THR A 549 14.55 -5.01 21.23
CA THR A 549 15.32 -6.26 21.39
C THR A 549 16.51 -6.27 20.44
N LEU A 550 17.61 -6.88 20.88
CA LEU A 550 18.82 -7.09 20.10
C LEU A 550 19.30 -8.52 20.34
N ASP A 551 19.31 -9.33 19.31
CA ASP A 551 19.96 -10.64 19.30
C ASP A 551 21.41 -10.47 18.86
N THR A 552 22.32 -10.35 19.81
CA THR A 552 23.74 -10.16 19.56
C THR A 552 24.42 -11.29 18.80
N ASN A 553 23.80 -12.48 18.73
CA ASN A 553 24.29 -13.60 17.93
C ASN A 553 24.02 -13.44 16.43
N ARG A 554 23.04 -12.59 16.07
CA ARG A 554 22.59 -12.40 14.69
C ARG A 554 22.46 -10.95 14.25
N GLN A 555 22.56 -9.99 15.19
CA GLN A 555 22.33 -8.59 14.94
C GLN A 555 23.41 -7.72 15.53
N ARG A 556 23.77 -6.67 14.81
CA ARG A 556 24.65 -5.59 15.26
C ARG A 556 24.01 -4.26 14.94
N PHE A 557 23.87 -3.42 15.97
CA PHE A 557 23.31 -2.08 15.85
C PHE A 557 24.38 -1.04 16.04
N TYR A 558 24.38 -0.01 15.19
CA TYR A 558 25.35 1.06 15.21
C TYR A 558 24.66 2.41 15.27
N ASP A 559 25.21 3.31 16.10
CA ASP A 559 24.74 4.69 16.17
C ASP A 559 25.28 5.52 14.97
N LYS A 560 24.87 6.79 14.93
CA LYS A 560 25.27 7.74 13.87
C LYS A 560 26.77 8.04 13.79
N ASP A 561 27.51 7.67 14.82
CA ASP A 561 28.97 7.81 14.87
C ASP A 561 29.68 6.49 14.49
N GLY A 562 28.93 5.46 14.08
CA GLY A 562 29.43 4.13 13.74
C GLY A 562 29.88 3.30 14.94
N LYS A 563 29.46 3.67 16.15
CA LYS A 563 29.76 2.90 17.36
C LYS A 563 28.72 1.82 17.59
N LEU A 564 29.17 0.63 17.99
CA LEU A 564 28.29 -0.47 18.33
C LEU A 564 27.42 -0.10 19.53
N ILE A 565 26.11 -0.22 19.36
CA ILE A 565 25.11 0.00 20.41
C ILE A 565 25.02 -1.26 21.27
N THR A 566 25.41 -1.17 22.53
CA THR A 566 25.38 -2.28 23.51
C THR A 566 24.23 -2.18 24.50
N GLY A 567 23.45 -1.08 24.50
CA GLY A 567 22.36 -0.83 25.44
C GLY A 567 21.29 0.08 24.85
N ARG A 568 20.10 0.02 25.43
CA ARG A 568 18.95 0.84 25.03
C ARG A 568 19.02 2.25 25.63
N ARG A 569 18.55 3.23 24.87
CA ARG A 569 18.33 4.61 25.36
C ARG A 569 16.80 4.83 25.43
N GLY A 570 16.26 5.16 26.61
CA GLY A 570 14.82 5.42 26.79
C GLY A 570 13.89 4.26 26.40
N GLY A 571 14.42 3.00 26.42
CA GLY A 571 13.63 1.81 26.06
C GLY A 571 13.85 1.28 24.65
N ALA A 572 14.30 2.09 23.71
CA ALA A 572 14.65 1.69 22.33
C ALA A 572 16.16 1.72 22.06
N TYR A 573 16.60 1.15 20.95
CA TYR A 573 18.02 1.13 20.55
C TYR A 573 18.41 2.33 19.72
N PHE A 574 17.49 2.88 18.93
CA PHE A 574 17.75 4.01 18.05
C PHE A 574 17.00 5.26 18.49
N ASP A 575 17.51 6.42 18.14
CA ASP A 575 16.79 7.66 18.28
C ASP A 575 15.61 7.70 17.30
N PRO A 576 14.46 8.29 17.65
CA PRO A 576 13.35 8.46 16.75
C PRO A 576 13.75 9.23 15.49
N GLN A 577 13.13 8.88 14.37
CA GLN A 577 13.28 9.66 13.15
C GLN A 577 12.33 10.85 13.17
N SER A 578 12.78 11.99 12.69
CA SER A 578 11.97 13.22 12.62
C SER A 578 12.37 14.05 11.42
N GLY A 579 11.51 14.98 11.04
CA GLY A 579 11.85 15.86 9.93
C GLY A 579 10.78 16.87 9.63
N TYR A 580 10.99 17.55 8.50
CA TYR A 580 10.08 18.58 8.03
C TYR A 580 9.99 18.58 6.49
N GLN A 581 8.96 19.22 5.99
CA GLN A 581 8.82 19.56 4.57
C GLN A 581 8.37 21.00 4.43
N PHE A 582 9.03 21.70 3.53
CA PHE A 582 8.59 22.98 2.99
C PHE A 582 7.98 22.74 1.60
N GLU A 583 6.85 23.40 1.30
CA GLU A 583 6.15 23.25 0.03
C GLU A 583 5.58 24.59 -0.44
N VAL A 584 5.65 24.83 -1.74
CA VAL A 584 4.95 25.91 -2.42
C VAL A 584 4.14 25.33 -3.57
N GLY A 585 2.98 25.90 -3.85
CA GLY A 585 2.17 25.42 -4.96
C GLY A 585 1.17 26.43 -5.46
N THR A 586 0.59 26.11 -6.62
CA THR A 586 -0.49 26.86 -7.23
C THR A 586 -1.59 25.94 -7.71
N ARG A 587 -2.82 26.42 -7.67
CA ARG A 587 -4.00 25.76 -8.21
C ARG A 587 -4.74 26.72 -9.12
N TYR A 588 -5.08 26.23 -10.29
CA TYR A 588 -5.89 26.95 -11.25
C TYR A 588 -7.09 26.10 -11.65
N THR A 589 -8.29 26.65 -11.48
CA THR A 589 -9.55 25.99 -11.81
C THR A 589 -10.39 26.92 -12.67
N LEU A 590 -10.51 26.59 -13.95
CA LEU A 590 -11.37 27.31 -14.89
C LEU A 590 -12.68 26.53 -15.04
N SER A 591 -13.66 26.83 -14.20
CA SER A 591 -14.93 26.11 -14.11
C SER A 591 -14.69 24.58 -14.04
N ASP A 592 -15.54 23.78 -14.70
CA ASP A 592 -15.37 22.34 -14.81
C ASP A 592 -14.48 21.91 -15.98
N VAL A 593 -13.96 22.87 -16.77
CA VAL A 593 -13.19 22.60 -18.00
C VAL A 593 -11.75 22.27 -17.70
N LEU A 594 -11.11 23.00 -16.79
CA LEU A 594 -9.67 22.86 -16.53
C LEU A 594 -9.38 22.97 -15.04
N GLN A 595 -8.67 21.97 -14.52
CA GLN A 595 -8.09 21.98 -13.18
C GLN A 595 -6.61 21.64 -13.29
N LEU A 596 -5.75 22.53 -12.79
CA LEU A 596 -4.31 22.38 -12.78
C LEU A 596 -3.80 22.61 -11.36
N ASN A 597 -3.04 21.64 -10.84
CA ASN A 597 -2.31 21.76 -9.58
C ASN A 597 -0.82 21.61 -9.89
N LEU A 598 -0.02 22.54 -9.37
CA LEU A 598 1.44 22.50 -9.41
C LEU A 598 1.96 22.61 -7.99
N SER A 599 2.94 21.81 -7.61
CA SER A 599 3.65 21.94 -6.33
C SER A 599 5.13 21.65 -6.48
N ALA A 600 5.94 22.36 -5.69
CA ALA A 600 7.36 22.05 -5.49
C ALA A 600 7.63 21.94 -4.00
N TYR A 601 8.49 21.01 -3.63
CA TYR A 601 8.76 20.69 -2.23
C TYR A 601 10.24 20.43 -1.97
N HIS A 602 10.61 20.66 -0.72
CA HIS A 602 11.86 20.17 -0.13
C HIS A 602 11.50 19.42 1.17
N ILE A 603 12.03 18.21 1.33
CA ILE A 603 11.76 17.33 2.50
C ILE A 603 13.09 16.83 3.06
N ARG A 604 13.18 16.76 4.39
CA ARG A 604 14.33 16.21 5.12
C ARG A 604 13.86 15.29 6.24
N ARG A 605 14.47 14.11 6.34
CA ARG A 605 14.30 13.14 7.42
C ARG A 605 15.64 12.91 8.11
N ASN A 606 15.71 13.20 9.40
CA ASN A 606 16.88 12.98 10.24
C ASN A 606 16.82 11.60 10.91
N ASN A 607 17.95 11.14 11.38
CA ASN A 607 18.12 9.86 12.06
C ASN A 607 17.73 8.67 11.19
N GLU A 608 18.11 8.70 9.91
CA GLU A 608 17.86 7.61 8.97
C GLU A 608 18.47 6.30 9.45
N ILE A 609 17.71 5.21 9.30
CA ILE A 609 18.14 3.87 9.70
C ILE A 609 18.22 3.00 8.45
N GLU A 610 19.43 2.54 8.15
CA GLU A 610 19.70 1.61 7.07
C GLU A 610 20.13 0.25 7.58
N TYR A 611 19.94 -0.77 6.78
CA TYR A 611 20.32 -2.13 7.14
C TYR A 611 20.95 -2.88 5.99
N THR A 612 21.80 -3.85 6.34
CA THR A 612 22.39 -4.83 5.42
C THR A 612 22.63 -6.14 6.15
N VAL A 613 22.90 -7.19 5.39
CA VAL A 613 23.33 -8.49 5.94
C VAL A 613 24.77 -8.71 5.53
N VAL A 614 25.62 -9.06 6.47
CA VAL A 614 27.01 -9.44 6.23
C VAL A 614 27.25 -10.88 6.61
N THR A 615 28.12 -11.54 5.87
CA THR A 615 28.56 -12.91 6.18
C THR A 615 29.98 -12.86 6.72
N GLU A 616 30.14 -13.33 7.93
CA GLU A 616 31.48 -13.47 8.58
C GLU A 616 31.81 -14.95 8.76
N GLN A 617 33.09 -15.28 8.80
CA GLN A 617 33.57 -16.64 9.10
C GLN A 617 33.74 -16.77 10.62
N GLU A 618 32.96 -17.62 11.26
CA GLU A 618 33.10 -17.91 12.68
C GLU A 618 33.32 -19.41 12.88
N GLY A 619 34.49 -19.77 13.40
CA GLY A 619 34.88 -21.18 13.55
C GLY A 619 34.92 -21.96 12.23
N GLY A 620 35.27 -21.31 11.10
CA GLY A 620 35.34 -21.91 9.77
C GLY A 620 33.99 -22.15 9.09
N LYS A 621 32.87 -21.59 9.66
CA LYS A 621 31.53 -21.64 9.08
C LYS A 621 31.05 -20.21 8.76
N PRO A 622 30.34 -20.02 7.65
CA PRO A 622 29.73 -18.74 7.36
C PRO A 622 28.62 -18.43 8.37
N LYS A 623 28.66 -17.25 8.94
CA LYS A 623 27.62 -16.75 9.87
C LYS A 623 27.10 -15.40 9.38
N HIS A 624 25.80 -15.28 9.26
CA HIS A 624 25.13 -14.09 8.78
C HIS A 624 24.74 -13.17 9.93
N TYR A 625 25.10 -11.89 9.81
CA TYR A 625 24.72 -10.84 10.74
C TYR A 625 23.86 -9.79 10.04
N SER A 626 22.71 -9.49 10.60
CA SER A 626 21.93 -8.32 10.21
C SER A 626 22.50 -7.08 10.89
N ILE A 627 23.03 -6.15 10.11
CA ILE A 627 23.52 -4.87 10.59
C ILE A 627 22.43 -3.83 10.41
N LYS A 628 22.14 -3.06 11.48
CA LYS A 628 21.33 -1.85 11.41
C LYS A 628 22.14 -0.68 11.91
N ALA A 629 22.10 0.44 11.20
CA ALA A 629 22.83 1.64 11.55
C ALA A 629 22.01 2.90 11.36
N GLN A 630 22.14 3.83 12.28
CA GLN A 630 21.67 5.20 12.11
C GLN A 630 22.70 5.97 11.31
N VAL A 631 22.37 6.42 10.07
CA VAL A 631 23.39 6.83 9.07
C VAL A 631 23.34 8.31 8.68
N GLY A 632 22.63 9.14 9.43
CA GLY A 632 22.55 10.58 9.17
C GLY A 632 21.13 11.01 8.79
N ALA A 633 20.97 11.66 7.64
CA ALA A 633 19.70 12.16 7.15
C ALA A 633 19.44 11.70 5.71
N THR A 634 18.19 11.78 5.31
CA THR A 634 17.75 11.70 3.92
C THR A 634 17.07 13.00 3.56
N GLU A 635 17.43 13.62 2.46
CA GLU A 635 16.80 14.86 2.01
C GLU A 635 16.59 14.88 0.52
N GLY A 636 15.74 15.77 0.06
CA GLY A 636 15.58 15.99 -1.36
C GLY A 636 14.47 16.94 -1.73
N SER A 637 14.41 17.20 -3.02
CA SER A 637 13.46 18.13 -3.62
C SER A 637 12.74 17.50 -4.78
N GLY A 638 11.57 18.03 -5.08
CA GLY A 638 10.80 17.58 -6.22
C GLY A 638 9.73 18.57 -6.62
N PHE A 639 9.13 18.30 -7.77
CA PHE A 639 7.94 19.00 -8.20
C PHE A 639 6.94 18.04 -8.82
N GLU A 640 5.67 18.42 -8.76
CA GLU A 640 4.55 17.62 -9.20
C GLU A 640 3.52 18.46 -9.91
N THR A 641 2.82 17.84 -10.86
CA THR A 641 1.66 18.44 -11.52
C THR A 641 0.55 17.42 -11.68
N ASP A 642 -0.68 17.87 -11.47
CA ASP A 642 -1.92 17.17 -11.76
C ASP A 642 -2.79 18.05 -12.65
N LEU A 643 -3.19 17.57 -13.82
CA LEU A 643 -4.02 18.24 -14.80
C LEU A 643 -5.28 17.42 -15.06
N THR A 644 -6.44 18.04 -14.96
CA THR A 644 -7.71 17.51 -15.47
C THR A 644 -8.29 18.49 -16.49
N TYR A 645 -8.64 18.00 -17.67
CA TYR A 645 -9.13 18.80 -18.78
C TYR A 645 -10.36 18.18 -19.44
N ARG A 646 -11.46 18.93 -19.45
CA ARG A 646 -12.77 18.55 -20.02
C ARG A 646 -13.24 19.55 -21.04
N PRO A 647 -12.60 19.59 -22.25
CA PRO A 647 -12.84 20.63 -23.24
C PRO A 647 -14.23 20.57 -23.87
N VAL A 648 -14.83 19.39 -23.97
CA VAL A 648 -16.15 19.16 -24.57
C VAL A 648 -16.90 18.09 -23.77
N ALA A 649 -18.21 18.09 -23.90
CA ALA A 649 -19.05 17.09 -23.25
C ALA A 649 -18.64 15.68 -23.66
N GLY A 650 -18.48 14.79 -22.70
CA GLY A 650 -18.06 13.40 -22.88
C GLY A 650 -16.54 13.16 -22.96
N LEU A 651 -15.70 14.19 -23.09
CA LEU A 651 -14.25 14.03 -23.09
C LEU A 651 -13.66 14.47 -21.76
N GLU A 652 -12.93 13.56 -21.11
CA GLU A 652 -12.09 13.86 -19.96
C GLU A 652 -10.65 13.38 -20.23
N LEU A 653 -9.69 14.24 -19.99
CA LEU A 653 -8.26 13.96 -20.07
C LEU A 653 -7.64 14.30 -18.72
N VAL A 654 -6.85 13.41 -18.19
CA VAL A 654 -6.10 13.61 -16.94
C VAL A 654 -4.64 13.27 -17.20
N ALA A 655 -3.75 14.10 -16.69
CA ALA A 655 -2.31 13.86 -16.78
C ALA A 655 -1.64 14.28 -15.48
N GLY A 656 -0.58 13.58 -15.10
CA GLY A 656 0.26 13.92 -13.98
C GLY A 656 1.72 13.65 -14.26
N TYR A 657 2.57 14.48 -13.70
CA TYR A 657 4.01 14.33 -13.78
C TYR A 657 4.63 14.60 -12.42
N SER A 658 5.70 13.89 -12.10
CA SER A 658 6.53 14.17 -10.94
C SER A 658 8.02 14.03 -11.27
N TYR A 659 8.80 14.91 -10.67
CA TYR A 659 10.24 14.77 -10.52
C TYR A 659 10.58 14.71 -9.04
N THR A 660 11.34 13.68 -8.63
CA THR A 660 11.70 13.43 -7.23
C THR A 660 13.18 13.07 -7.16
N ASP A 661 13.97 13.87 -6.45
CA ASP A 661 15.39 13.61 -6.22
C ASP A 661 15.67 13.56 -4.73
N ILE A 662 15.83 12.35 -4.20
CA ILE A 662 16.05 12.07 -2.78
C ILE A 662 17.38 11.36 -2.63
N HIS A 663 18.19 11.83 -1.70
CA HIS A 663 19.54 11.31 -1.46
C HIS A 663 19.91 11.34 0.03
N VAL A 664 20.96 10.60 0.37
CA VAL A 664 21.56 10.60 1.69
C VAL A 664 22.27 11.92 1.95
N ALA A 665 22.07 12.48 3.14
CA ALA A 665 22.70 13.70 3.62
C ALA A 665 23.26 13.50 5.04
N ASP A 666 24.25 14.30 5.41
CA ASP A 666 24.91 14.27 6.74
C ASP A 666 25.43 12.88 7.17
N ALA A 667 25.67 11.99 6.22
CA ALA A 667 26.32 10.72 6.50
C ALA A 667 27.77 10.95 6.94
N LYS A 668 28.12 10.42 8.11
CA LYS A 668 29.50 10.40 8.60
C LYS A 668 30.24 9.22 7.95
N GLU A 669 31.48 9.44 7.57
CA GLU A 669 32.33 8.38 7.06
C GLU A 669 32.76 7.46 8.21
N THR A 670 32.19 6.28 8.29
CA THR A 670 32.42 5.23 9.28
C THR A 670 32.64 3.88 8.59
N ALA A 671 33.16 2.90 9.31
CA ALA A 671 33.27 1.54 8.78
C ALA A 671 31.92 0.99 8.31
N VAL A 672 30.81 1.34 9.03
CA VAL A 672 29.46 0.89 8.70
C VAL A 672 28.91 1.59 7.46
N THR A 673 29.08 2.92 7.32
CA THR A 673 28.63 3.63 6.12
C THR A 673 29.42 3.21 4.88
N LYS A 674 30.72 2.90 5.01
CA LYS A 674 31.52 2.26 3.95
C LYS A 674 30.98 0.88 3.56
N LEU A 675 30.65 0.06 4.55
CA LEU A 675 30.06 -1.27 4.33
C LEU A 675 28.71 -1.20 3.61
N LEU A 676 27.89 -0.18 3.94
CA LEU A 676 26.61 0.08 3.29
C LEU A 676 26.76 0.81 1.93
N ASN A 677 27.96 1.17 1.53
CA ASN A 677 28.27 2.04 0.38
C ASN A 677 27.46 3.37 0.41
N LEU A 678 27.34 3.95 1.60
CA LEU A 678 26.60 5.19 1.83
C LEU A 678 27.55 6.38 1.99
N HIS A 679 27.30 7.39 1.20
CA HIS A 679 27.97 8.70 1.28
C HIS A 679 26.98 9.82 0.95
N ASN A 680 27.31 11.05 1.28
CA ASN A 680 26.45 12.19 0.96
C ASN A 680 26.25 12.28 -0.55
N GLY A 681 24.98 12.43 -0.97
CA GLY A 681 24.57 12.43 -2.36
C GLY A 681 24.19 11.04 -2.91
N THR A 682 24.34 9.94 -2.13
CA THR A 682 23.86 8.61 -2.56
C THR A 682 22.35 8.66 -2.80
N PRO A 683 21.84 8.43 -4.04
CA PRO A 683 20.42 8.38 -4.31
C PRO A 683 19.71 7.27 -3.52
N MET A 684 18.53 7.56 -3.03
CA MET A 684 17.73 6.54 -2.34
C MET A 684 17.23 5.48 -3.34
N SER A 685 17.25 4.23 -2.89
CA SER A 685 16.71 3.11 -3.67
C SER A 685 15.18 3.20 -3.79
N TRP A 686 14.63 2.61 -4.86
CA TRP A 686 13.19 2.60 -5.15
C TRP A 686 12.57 3.98 -5.42
N VAL A 687 13.36 4.99 -5.73
CA VAL A 687 12.92 6.33 -6.07
C VAL A 687 13.22 6.61 -7.54
N PRO A 688 12.24 6.46 -8.45
CA PRO A 688 12.41 6.91 -9.83
C PRO A 688 12.39 8.43 -9.86
N ARG A 689 13.34 9.03 -10.57
CA ARG A 689 13.42 10.49 -10.67
C ARG A 689 12.25 11.09 -11.40
N LYS A 690 11.74 10.41 -12.44
CA LYS A 690 10.63 10.91 -13.27
C LYS A 690 9.51 9.88 -13.32
N GLN A 691 8.30 10.36 -13.13
CA GLN A 691 7.08 9.61 -13.36
C GLN A 691 6.10 10.45 -14.16
N PHE A 692 5.40 9.81 -15.08
CA PHE A 692 4.36 10.44 -15.88
C PHE A 692 3.20 9.48 -16.02
N PHE A 693 1.99 10.02 -15.97
CA PHE A 693 0.82 9.29 -16.42
C PHE A 693 -0.13 10.20 -17.17
N THR A 694 -0.90 9.62 -18.06
CA THR A 694 -2.08 10.25 -18.64
C THR A 694 -3.15 9.19 -18.84
N TYR A 695 -4.38 9.59 -18.62
CA TYR A 695 -5.52 8.78 -18.98
C TYR A 695 -6.65 9.65 -19.50
N GLY A 696 -7.48 9.08 -20.36
CA GLY A 696 -8.62 9.78 -20.90
C GLY A 696 -9.79 8.85 -21.12
N ASN A 697 -10.95 9.46 -21.24
CA ASN A 697 -12.19 8.83 -21.59
C ASN A 697 -12.99 9.69 -22.56
N TYR A 698 -13.54 9.09 -23.59
CA TYR A 698 -14.49 9.77 -24.48
C TYR A 698 -15.79 8.96 -24.57
N ALA A 699 -16.84 9.53 -24.03
CA ALA A 699 -18.21 8.98 -24.13
C ALA A 699 -18.97 9.68 -25.27
N PHE A 700 -19.33 8.93 -26.30
CA PHE A 700 -20.08 9.45 -27.43
C PHE A 700 -21.49 9.91 -27.01
N GLN A 701 -21.81 11.16 -27.26
CA GLN A 701 -23.03 11.80 -26.79
C GLN A 701 -24.22 11.67 -27.78
N ARG A 702 -23.95 11.43 -29.07
CA ARG A 702 -24.95 11.47 -30.14
C ARG A 702 -24.71 10.37 -31.20
N GLY A 703 -25.72 10.16 -32.06
CA GLY A 703 -25.65 9.25 -33.24
C GLY A 703 -25.66 7.77 -32.83
N ALA A 704 -25.25 6.92 -33.75
CA ALA A 704 -25.25 5.46 -33.58
C ALA A 704 -24.28 4.97 -32.49
N LEU A 705 -23.29 5.78 -32.12
CA LEU A 705 -22.29 5.46 -31.09
C LEU A 705 -22.65 6.04 -29.71
N ARG A 706 -23.83 6.62 -29.52
CA ARG A 706 -24.23 7.34 -28.26
C ARG A 706 -23.95 6.59 -26.97
N ASN A 707 -23.92 5.29 -26.96
CA ASN A 707 -23.71 4.50 -25.74
C ASN A 707 -22.29 3.93 -25.62
N LEU A 708 -21.42 4.24 -26.59
CA LEU A 708 -20.03 3.81 -26.62
C LEU A 708 -19.16 4.79 -25.81
N SER A 709 -18.26 4.27 -25.02
CA SER A 709 -17.16 5.02 -24.41
C SER A 709 -15.84 4.33 -24.72
N LEU A 710 -14.83 5.12 -25.06
CA LEU A 710 -13.46 4.66 -25.28
C LEU A 710 -12.57 5.25 -24.22
N ASN A 711 -11.64 4.46 -23.69
CA ASN A 711 -10.69 4.94 -22.71
C ASN A 711 -9.28 4.44 -23.01
N TYR A 712 -8.30 5.21 -22.54
CA TYR A 712 -6.90 4.81 -22.53
C TYR A 712 -6.26 5.17 -21.17
N SER A 713 -5.16 4.52 -20.85
CA SER A 713 -4.25 4.97 -19.80
C SER A 713 -2.81 4.61 -20.15
N LEU A 714 -1.93 5.59 -19.95
CA LEU A 714 -0.48 5.46 -20.16
C LEU A 714 0.21 5.84 -18.87
N SER A 715 1.14 5.02 -18.42
CA SER A 715 2.02 5.33 -17.29
C SER A 715 3.47 5.07 -17.66
N TYR A 716 4.36 5.96 -17.22
CA TYR A 716 5.81 5.87 -17.37
C TYR A 716 6.48 6.04 -16.01
N ARG A 717 7.52 5.29 -15.79
CA ARG A 717 8.41 5.38 -14.65
C ARG A 717 9.86 5.29 -15.14
N ASP A 718 10.71 6.19 -14.64
CA ASP A 718 12.14 6.21 -14.92
C ASP A 718 12.86 5.00 -14.32
N ALA A 719 14.07 4.72 -14.79
CA ALA A 719 14.96 3.74 -14.16
C ALA A 719 15.31 4.18 -12.73
N MET A 720 15.53 3.20 -11.85
CA MET A 720 15.85 3.45 -10.45
C MET A 720 16.76 2.34 -9.89
N TYR A 721 17.55 2.67 -8.88
CA TYR A 721 18.28 1.66 -8.09
C TYR A 721 17.33 0.90 -7.21
N TYR A 722 17.54 -0.39 -6.99
CA TYR A 722 16.71 -1.19 -6.11
C TYR A 722 17.39 -1.66 -4.83
N ASN A 723 18.66 -1.34 -4.66
CA ASN A 723 19.38 -1.53 -3.40
C ASN A 723 20.20 -0.27 -3.05
N VAL A 724 20.51 -0.12 -1.78
CA VAL A 724 21.27 1.02 -1.24
C VAL A 724 22.68 1.07 -1.81
N ALA A 725 23.31 -0.06 -2.03
CA ALA A 725 24.63 -0.18 -2.63
C ALA A 725 24.68 0.24 -4.12
N GLN A 726 23.52 0.55 -4.73
CA GLN A 726 23.39 0.94 -6.14
C GLN A 726 24.00 -0.06 -7.14
N SER A 727 24.14 -1.31 -6.73
CA SER A 727 24.78 -2.36 -7.51
C SER A 727 23.96 -2.79 -8.72
N LEU A 728 22.63 -2.61 -8.67
CA LEU A 728 21.70 -3.06 -9.69
C LEU A 728 20.59 -2.02 -9.92
N THR A 729 20.07 -1.98 -11.15
CA THR A 729 19.10 -0.97 -11.61
C THR A 729 17.87 -1.63 -12.22
N PHE A 730 16.67 -1.19 -11.82
CA PHE A 730 15.44 -1.46 -12.56
C PHE A 730 15.41 -0.59 -13.81
N PRO A 731 15.07 -1.16 -14.98
CA PRO A 731 14.89 -0.38 -16.20
C PRO A 731 13.67 0.54 -16.11
N ALA A 732 13.67 1.59 -16.94
CA ALA A 732 12.50 2.41 -17.17
C ALA A 732 11.34 1.59 -17.73
N TYR A 733 10.11 1.98 -17.43
CA TYR A 733 8.93 1.22 -17.77
C TYR A 733 7.80 2.08 -18.30
N THR A 734 7.17 1.61 -19.36
CA THR A 734 5.98 2.23 -19.95
C THR A 734 4.88 1.20 -20.08
N GLN A 735 3.69 1.51 -19.57
CA GLN A 735 2.49 0.67 -19.74
C GLN A 735 1.38 1.46 -20.39
N LEU A 736 0.83 0.92 -21.49
CA LEU A 736 -0.35 1.42 -22.18
C LEU A 736 -1.50 0.42 -22.00
N ASP A 737 -2.65 0.93 -21.56
CA ASP A 737 -3.89 0.17 -21.50
C ASP A 737 -4.96 0.86 -22.36
N LEU A 738 -5.81 0.08 -23.05
CA LEU A 738 -6.90 0.55 -23.86
C LEU A 738 -8.20 -0.13 -23.46
N GLY A 739 -9.30 0.62 -23.51
CA GLY A 739 -10.60 0.06 -23.18
C GLY A 739 -11.74 0.65 -23.97
N ALA A 740 -12.81 -0.13 -24.07
CA ALA A 740 -14.08 0.27 -24.64
C ALA A 740 -15.22 -0.26 -23.77
N SER A 741 -16.28 0.51 -23.62
CA SER A 741 -17.50 0.07 -22.95
C SER A 741 -18.73 0.53 -23.72
N TYR A 742 -19.78 -0.27 -23.71
CA TYR A 742 -21.04 0.03 -24.37
C TYR A 742 -22.21 -0.20 -23.40
N ARG A 743 -23.08 0.81 -23.27
CA ARG A 743 -24.31 0.72 -22.49
C ARG A 743 -25.42 0.08 -23.34
N LEU A 744 -25.91 -1.06 -22.88
CA LEU A 744 -27.01 -1.78 -23.46
C LEU A 744 -28.35 -1.28 -22.86
N PRO A 745 -29.50 -1.57 -23.50
CA PRO A 745 -30.80 -1.32 -22.92
C PRO A 745 -31.00 -1.99 -21.53
N ALA A 746 -32.00 -1.54 -20.79
CA ALA A 746 -32.41 -2.11 -19.52
C ALA A 746 -31.30 -2.18 -18.43
N GLY A 747 -30.35 -1.24 -18.45
CA GLY A 747 -29.31 -1.15 -17.42
C GLY A 747 -28.11 -2.08 -17.58
N PHE A 748 -28.05 -2.86 -18.64
CA PHE A 748 -26.89 -3.70 -18.93
C PHE A 748 -25.72 -2.91 -19.52
N GLY A 749 -24.51 -3.43 -19.34
CA GLY A 749 -23.30 -2.88 -19.93
C GLY A 749 -22.29 -3.98 -20.27
N ILE A 750 -21.52 -3.77 -21.31
CA ILE A 750 -20.38 -4.60 -21.66
C ILE A 750 -19.14 -3.71 -21.74
N ALA A 751 -18.02 -4.20 -21.22
CA ALA A 751 -16.73 -3.51 -21.34
C ALA A 751 -15.61 -4.49 -21.65
N VAL A 752 -14.65 -4.02 -22.42
CA VAL A 752 -13.41 -4.72 -22.73
C VAL A 752 -12.26 -3.81 -22.35
N GLN A 753 -11.30 -4.34 -21.60
CA GLN A 753 -10.08 -3.64 -21.21
C GLN A 753 -8.88 -4.50 -21.59
N VAL A 754 -7.98 -3.96 -22.41
CA VAL A 754 -6.70 -4.59 -22.75
C VAL A 754 -5.60 -3.86 -21.97
N ARG A 755 -4.92 -4.58 -21.09
CA ARG A 755 -3.82 -4.07 -20.29
C ARG A 755 -2.47 -4.40 -20.92
N ASN A 756 -1.49 -3.52 -20.71
CA ASN A 756 -0.13 -3.64 -21.21
C ASN A 756 -0.10 -3.98 -22.71
N VAL A 757 -0.78 -3.17 -23.53
CA VAL A 757 -0.92 -3.35 -25.00
C VAL A 757 0.45 -3.44 -25.67
N LEU A 758 1.44 -2.72 -25.15
CA LEU A 758 2.82 -2.73 -25.67
C LEU A 758 3.59 -4.01 -25.31
N ASN A 759 3.00 -4.90 -24.50
CA ASN A 759 3.66 -6.07 -23.93
C ASN A 759 5.02 -5.74 -23.29
N ALA A 760 5.10 -4.57 -22.66
CA ALA A 760 6.32 -4.09 -22.04
C ALA A 760 6.77 -5.05 -20.94
N LYS A 761 8.03 -5.46 -21.01
CA LYS A 761 8.65 -6.37 -20.03
C LYS A 761 9.29 -5.54 -18.94
N ASN A 762 8.80 -5.68 -17.71
CA ASN A 762 9.32 -4.97 -16.56
C ASN A 762 9.24 -5.84 -15.30
N TYR A 763 9.71 -5.27 -14.20
CA TYR A 763 9.65 -5.89 -12.88
C TYR A 763 8.92 -4.95 -11.92
N THR A 764 8.09 -5.54 -11.07
CA THR A 764 7.26 -4.80 -10.10
C THR A 764 7.93 -4.69 -8.74
N SER A 765 8.87 -5.59 -8.45
CA SER A 765 9.58 -5.67 -7.19
C SER A 765 10.86 -6.49 -7.31
N VAL A 766 11.66 -6.51 -6.24
CA VAL A 766 12.82 -7.39 -6.05
C VAL A 766 12.79 -7.94 -4.63
N LEU A 767 13.23 -9.17 -4.46
CA LEU A 767 13.48 -9.79 -3.17
C LEU A 767 14.99 -9.95 -2.99
N ASN A 768 15.49 -9.68 -1.78
CA ASN A 768 16.90 -9.84 -1.40
C ASN A 768 17.91 -9.20 -2.38
N GLY A 769 17.48 -8.15 -3.09
CA GLY A 769 18.32 -7.43 -4.04
C GLY A 769 18.58 -8.14 -5.37
N THR A 770 18.16 -9.38 -5.60
CA THR A 770 18.52 -10.16 -6.78
C THR A 770 17.38 -10.90 -7.46
N GLN A 771 16.29 -11.24 -6.77
CA GLN A 771 15.17 -11.97 -7.31
C GLN A 771 14.10 -11.01 -7.86
N LEU A 772 13.92 -10.97 -9.17
CA LEU A 772 13.06 -10.02 -9.85
C LEU A 772 11.64 -10.55 -10.02
N PHE A 773 10.63 -9.74 -9.70
CA PHE A 773 9.21 -10.06 -9.90
C PHE A 773 8.71 -9.46 -11.22
N PRO A 774 8.43 -10.26 -12.25
CA PRO A 774 8.01 -9.74 -13.55
C PRO A 774 6.57 -9.21 -13.49
N ASN A 775 6.28 -8.14 -14.26
CA ASN A 775 4.92 -7.66 -14.48
C ASN A 775 4.13 -8.57 -15.41
N GLU A 776 2.81 -8.46 -15.38
CA GLU A 776 1.90 -9.17 -16.28
C GLU A 776 2.17 -8.83 -17.76
N PRO A 777 2.06 -9.81 -18.67
CA PRO A 777 2.09 -9.56 -20.12
C PRO A 777 0.80 -8.85 -20.56
N THR A 778 0.67 -8.60 -21.86
CA THR A 778 -0.60 -8.16 -22.45
C THR A 778 -1.71 -9.11 -22.04
N ASN A 779 -2.77 -8.56 -21.49
CA ASN A 779 -3.95 -9.32 -21.07
C ASN A 779 -5.24 -8.55 -21.34
N ALA A 780 -6.33 -9.29 -21.50
CA ALA A 780 -7.64 -8.74 -21.77
C ALA A 780 -8.63 -9.13 -20.67
N LEU A 781 -9.49 -8.19 -20.30
CA LEU A 781 -10.60 -8.38 -19.37
C LEU A 781 -11.91 -8.04 -20.10
N VAL A 782 -12.92 -8.88 -19.94
CA VAL A 782 -14.27 -8.63 -20.44
C VAL A 782 -15.21 -8.58 -19.23
N THR A 783 -15.98 -7.51 -19.13
CA THR A 783 -16.94 -7.29 -18.05
C THR A 783 -18.36 -7.20 -18.62
N LEU A 784 -19.27 -7.96 -18.06
CA LEU A 784 -20.70 -7.77 -18.21
C LEU A 784 -21.25 -7.21 -16.91
N SER A 785 -21.99 -6.10 -16.98
CA SER A 785 -22.50 -5.39 -15.80
C SER A 785 -24.00 -5.12 -15.94
N TYR A 786 -24.64 -4.98 -14.77
CA TYR A 786 -26.02 -4.54 -14.65
C TYR A 786 -26.12 -3.44 -13.59
N LYS A 787 -26.88 -2.40 -13.89
CA LYS A 787 -27.14 -1.30 -12.96
C LYS A 787 -28.59 -0.82 -13.15
N LEU A 788 -29.36 -0.91 -12.03
CA LEU A 788 -30.71 -0.38 -11.91
C LEU A 788 -30.68 0.98 -11.23
#